data_0466d530dfc194c5b010c0065716b35f
#
_entry.id   0466d530dfc194c5b010c0065716b35f
#
_cell.length_a   1.000
_cell.length_b   1.000
_cell.length_c   1.000
_cell.angle_alpha   90.00
_cell.angle_beta   90.00
_cell.angle_gamma   90.00
#
_symmetry.space_group_name_H-M   'P 1'
#
loop_
_entity.id
_entity.type
_entity.pdbx_description
1 polymer ?
#
loop_
_entity_poly.entity_id
_entity_poly.type
_entity_poly.pdbx_seq_one_letter_code
_entity_poly.pdbx_strand_id
1 'polypeptide(L)'
;MRARLPDRTGVVDRDGVRVAYEVFEHNGPTLLLIPPSAITHGRVWKGIVGTLARHFRMLITDGLGTGGSDRPLDPRRHAPAEVNADLCALLDAEGVDVAVVVAHCHAVPWALRLAADHPERVLGVVAISPEIEVAREHDHWNPKLAPPGWDLHNKSLWRTEGGYRKWIEFFFDQQLPEPHSTKQYEDGVGWALDTAAEAKIAGDAGLGEPTADEAEQLCATLRCPMLVIHGSVDLCQPVARGIRLAELTDADLVILDGSGHLPHARDPVKVIRLITGFVHRITGEPMTTTTWTRGRSRAKRALYLSSPIGLGHARRDVAVAKELKTLHPELEIDWLAQDPVTRVLEAEGERIHPASRWLASESAHIAAESTGHDLHCFQALRRMDEILVANFMVFQEVVEEGCYDLTVGDEAWDVDYYWHENPELKRGQNVWLTDFVGFLPMPDGGDHEAYLTTDYNAEMIEHIDRFPWIRDRAIFVGSGQDVVPDTFGGQLPAIRDWTNEHFAYSGYITGFTPPDPEEIPAIRERLGYREDEMVCVVAVGGSGVGRALIDKVVAAYPLAKKAMPELRMIVVTGPRIDPATFPERAGLEVRGYVDRLYEHLSVCDLAVVQGGLTTTMELAAAKRPFLYFPLGHHFEQNFHVRHRLERYRAGTCMDYATGDPDDIAARITELAGKPVDYRDVETEGAERAAHLIAELL
;
A
#
# COMPACT_ATOMS: atom_id res chain seq x y z
N MET A 1 7.12 4.67 -2.28
CA MET A 1 7.29 5.79 -1.28
C MET A 1 7.19 5.21 0.12
N ARG A 2 7.84 5.83 1.15
CA ARG A 2 7.69 5.37 2.54
C ARG A 2 6.35 5.87 3.14
N ALA A 3 5.76 5.07 4.04
CA ALA A 3 4.59 5.49 4.81
C ALA A 3 4.90 6.69 5.72
N ARG A 4 6.09 6.69 6.33
CA ARG A 4 6.65 7.80 7.08
C ARG A 4 8.14 7.96 6.76
N LEU A 5 8.57 9.19 6.49
CA LEU A 5 9.99 9.53 6.37
C LEU A 5 10.60 9.71 7.77
N PRO A 6 11.89 9.40 7.97
CA PRO A 6 12.58 9.75 9.19
C PRO A 6 12.60 11.28 9.36
N ASP A 7 12.47 11.74 10.60
CA ASP A 7 12.56 13.17 10.91
C ASP A 7 13.98 13.68 10.69
N ARG A 8 14.98 12.82 10.88
CA ARG A 8 16.38 13.05 10.54
C ARG A 8 17.16 11.76 10.37
N THR A 9 18.30 11.86 9.70
CA THR A 9 19.30 10.79 9.59
C THR A 9 20.58 11.23 10.28
N GLY A 10 21.35 10.28 10.79
CA GLY A 10 22.61 10.53 11.46
C GLY A 10 23.67 9.49 11.13
N VAL A 11 24.89 9.76 11.57
CA VAL A 11 26.03 8.85 11.45
C VAL A 11 26.83 8.91 12.75
N VAL A 12 27.13 7.76 13.32
CA VAL A 12 28.13 7.62 14.40
C VAL A 12 29.44 7.21 13.75
N ASP A 13 30.50 7.97 14.03
CA ASP A 13 31.86 7.65 13.59
C ASP A 13 32.69 7.18 14.80
N ARG A 14 33.16 5.94 14.75
CA ARG A 14 34.11 5.40 15.72
C ARG A 14 35.35 4.90 15.00
N ASP A 15 36.46 5.52 15.29
CA ASP A 15 37.79 5.18 14.74
C ASP A 15 37.82 5.18 13.19
N GLY A 16 37.06 6.09 12.57
CA GLY A 16 36.97 6.23 11.11
C GLY A 16 36.04 5.22 10.43
N VAL A 17 35.22 4.48 11.20
CA VAL A 17 34.17 3.61 10.70
C VAL A 17 32.81 4.17 11.06
N ARG A 18 31.99 4.42 10.04
CA ARG A 18 30.70 5.11 10.17
C ARG A 18 29.54 4.11 10.19
N VAL A 19 28.64 4.29 11.14
CA VAL A 19 27.36 3.57 11.26
C VAL A 19 26.22 4.57 11.04
N ALA A 20 25.44 4.35 9.99
CA ALA A 20 24.30 5.19 9.64
C ALA A 20 23.06 4.78 10.45
N TYR A 21 22.19 5.75 10.73
CA TYR A 21 20.94 5.52 11.42
C TYR A 21 19.86 6.52 11.02
N GLU A 22 18.62 6.14 11.24
CA GLU A 22 17.41 6.97 11.06
C GLU A 22 16.78 7.26 12.42
N VAL A 23 16.19 8.45 12.58
CA VAL A 23 15.48 8.87 13.78
C VAL A 23 14.06 9.26 13.43
N PHE A 24 13.11 8.70 14.18
CA PHE A 24 11.71 9.09 14.16
C PHE A 24 11.38 9.67 15.53
N GLU A 25 11.10 10.96 15.56
CA GLU A 25 10.88 11.67 16.81
C GLU A 25 9.48 11.44 17.39
N HIS A 26 9.45 11.17 18.67
CA HIS A 26 8.24 11.07 19.49
C HIS A 26 8.58 11.32 20.96
N ASN A 27 7.60 11.72 21.78
CA ASN A 27 7.79 11.96 23.20
C ASN A 27 7.66 10.70 24.08
N GLY A 28 7.28 9.58 23.48
CA GLY A 28 7.15 8.29 24.17
C GLY A 28 8.49 7.57 24.37
N PRO A 29 8.45 6.33 24.88
CA PRO A 29 9.63 5.49 25.06
C PRO A 29 10.44 5.35 23.76
N THR A 30 11.76 5.18 23.91
CA THR A 30 12.66 4.99 22.76
C THR A 30 12.78 3.51 22.42
N LEU A 31 12.61 3.17 21.13
CA LEU A 31 12.92 1.86 20.57
C LEU A 31 14.21 1.94 19.76
N LEU A 32 15.17 1.05 20.02
CA LEU A 32 16.36 0.85 19.21
C LEU A 32 16.19 -0.43 18.38
N LEU A 33 16.09 -0.29 17.06
CA LEU A 33 15.89 -1.41 16.14
C LEU A 33 17.22 -1.79 15.50
N ILE A 34 17.62 -3.06 15.66
CA ILE A 34 18.89 -3.59 15.21
C ILE A 34 18.63 -4.68 14.14
N PRO A 35 18.93 -4.43 12.86
CA PRO A 35 18.82 -5.43 11.81
C PRO A 35 19.94 -6.47 11.92
N PRO A 36 19.78 -7.66 11.28
CA PRO A 36 20.87 -8.63 11.17
C PRO A 36 22.03 -8.04 10.35
N SER A 37 23.27 -8.28 10.81
CA SER A 37 24.47 -7.68 10.22
C SER A 37 24.79 -8.20 8.82
N ALA A 38 25.30 -7.28 8.00
CA ALA A 38 25.90 -7.55 6.67
C ALA A 38 25.00 -8.32 5.70
N ILE A 39 23.68 -8.29 5.88
CA ILE A 39 22.74 -8.89 4.94
C ILE A 39 21.53 -7.99 4.66
N THR A 40 20.94 -7.36 5.67
CA THR A 40 19.86 -6.37 5.50
C THR A 40 20.21 -5.10 6.28
N HIS A 41 19.61 -4.01 5.89
CA HIS A 41 19.74 -2.70 6.57
C HIS A 41 18.42 -2.29 7.24
N GLY A 42 18.34 -1.10 7.80
CA GLY A 42 17.18 -0.60 8.55
C GLY A 42 15.83 -0.71 7.82
N ARG A 43 15.83 -0.85 6.48
CA ARG A 43 14.58 -1.06 5.71
C ARG A 43 13.91 -2.41 5.95
N VAL A 44 14.56 -3.37 6.56
CA VAL A 44 13.92 -4.64 6.96
C VAL A 44 12.72 -4.40 7.88
N TRP A 45 12.72 -3.29 8.60
CA TRP A 45 11.67 -2.87 9.53
C TRP A 45 10.51 -2.11 8.89
N LYS A 46 10.50 -1.89 7.56
CA LYS A 46 9.53 -1.02 6.86
C LYS A 46 8.07 -1.31 7.19
N GLY A 47 7.69 -2.59 7.38
CA GLY A 47 6.31 -2.99 7.68
C GLY A 47 5.82 -2.54 9.05
N ILE A 48 6.71 -2.23 10.00
CA ILE A 48 6.33 -1.86 11.36
C ILE A 48 6.63 -0.40 11.72
N VAL A 49 7.56 0.24 10.99
CA VAL A 49 8.04 1.59 11.32
C VAL A 49 6.95 2.64 11.24
N GLY A 50 6.14 2.65 10.17
CA GLY A 50 5.12 3.68 9.96
C GLY A 50 4.14 3.81 11.14
N THR A 51 3.80 2.69 11.74
CA THR A 51 2.91 2.62 12.90
C THR A 51 3.65 2.89 14.22
N LEU A 52 4.73 2.15 14.50
CA LEU A 52 5.43 2.28 15.78
C LEU A 52 5.95 3.70 16.02
N ALA A 53 6.38 4.39 14.95
CA ALA A 53 6.83 5.78 15.04
C ALA A 53 5.72 6.80 15.38
N ARG A 54 4.44 6.38 15.40
CA ARG A 54 3.33 7.22 15.91
C ARG A 54 3.19 7.15 17.44
N HIS A 55 3.79 6.16 18.07
CA HIS A 55 3.66 5.88 19.51
C HIS A 55 5.00 5.97 20.26
N PHE A 56 6.12 5.75 19.55
CA PHE A 56 7.44 5.63 20.14
C PHE A 56 8.47 6.48 19.38
N ARG A 57 9.46 7.00 20.12
CA ARG A 57 10.69 7.48 19.49
C ARG A 57 11.47 6.29 18.96
N MET A 58 11.93 6.33 17.72
CA MET A 58 12.63 5.20 17.12
C MET A 58 14.01 5.60 16.63
N LEU A 59 14.99 4.76 16.93
CA LEU A 59 16.34 4.77 16.37
C LEU A 59 16.50 3.48 15.57
N ILE A 60 16.77 3.59 14.28
CA ILE A 60 16.94 2.45 13.38
C ILE A 60 18.33 2.53 12.80
N THR A 61 19.19 1.55 13.11
CA THR A 61 20.55 1.50 12.57
C THR A 61 20.63 0.68 11.29
N ASP A 62 21.50 1.09 10.38
CA ASP A 62 21.99 0.20 9.34
C ASP A 62 23.20 -0.55 9.90
N GLY A 63 23.14 -1.88 9.91
CA GLY A 63 24.27 -2.69 10.36
C GLY A 63 25.52 -2.46 9.49
N LEU A 64 26.72 -2.62 10.08
CA LEU A 64 27.95 -2.56 9.29
C LEU A 64 27.89 -3.52 8.11
N GLY A 65 28.35 -3.07 6.97
CA GLY A 65 28.32 -3.84 5.73
C GLY A 65 27.10 -3.60 4.85
N THR A 66 26.08 -2.82 5.31
CA THR A 66 24.82 -2.62 4.60
C THR A 66 24.39 -1.15 4.60
N GLY A 67 23.40 -0.81 3.77
CA GLY A 67 22.77 0.50 3.73
C GLY A 67 23.75 1.66 3.62
N GLY A 68 23.55 2.69 4.45
CA GLY A 68 24.41 3.87 4.56
C GLY A 68 25.66 3.68 5.43
N SER A 69 25.81 2.51 6.11
CA SER A 69 26.97 2.22 6.94
C SER A 69 28.18 1.79 6.13
N ASP A 70 29.39 2.00 6.70
CA ASP A 70 30.63 1.55 6.08
C ASP A 70 30.70 0.01 6.00
N ARG A 71 31.56 -0.49 5.11
CA ARG A 71 31.72 -1.91 4.80
C ARG A 71 33.14 -2.39 5.15
N PRO A 72 33.53 -2.41 6.44
CA PRO A 72 34.86 -2.84 6.84
C PRO A 72 35.09 -4.31 6.52
N LEU A 73 36.27 -4.62 5.93
CA LEU A 73 36.67 -5.99 5.62
C LEU A 73 37.48 -6.66 6.75
N ASP A 74 37.76 -5.94 7.82
CA ASP A 74 38.38 -6.51 9.03
C ASP A 74 37.29 -7.15 9.91
N PRO A 75 37.29 -8.49 10.07
CA PRO A 75 36.29 -9.18 10.90
C PRO A 75 36.22 -8.66 12.34
N ARG A 76 37.34 -8.17 12.90
CA ARG A 76 37.37 -7.67 14.27
C ARG A 76 36.43 -6.49 14.49
N ARG A 77 36.16 -5.71 13.44
CA ARG A 77 35.26 -4.55 13.51
C ARG A 77 33.78 -4.96 13.63
N HIS A 78 33.47 -6.21 13.23
CA HIS A 78 32.14 -6.80 13.35
C HIS A 78 31.96 -7.61 14.66
N ALA A 79 32.97 -7.64 15.54
CA ALA A 79 32.88 -8.35 16.82
C ALA A 79 31.77 -7.76 17.69
N PRO A 80 31.07 -8.60 18.52
CA PRO A 80 29.94 -8.16 19.35
C PRO A 80 30.25 -6.97 20.26
N ALA A 81 31.47 -6.90 20.82
CA ALA A 81 31.90 -5.76 21.64
C ALA A 81 31.99 -4.46 20.84
N GLU A 82 32.44 -4.52 19.59
CA GLU A 82 32.52 -3.35 18.72
C GLU A 82 31.14 -2.89 18.27
N VAL A 83 30.27 -3.83 17.92
CA VAL A 83 28.86 -3.50 17.57
C VAL A 83 28.17 -2.84 18.75
N ASN A 84 28.29 -3.37 19.95
CA ASN A 84 27.70 -2.79 21.15
C ASN A 84 28.28 -1.40 21.49
N ALA A 85 29.57 -1.18 21.26
CA ALA A 85 30.16 0.13 21.41
C ALA A 85 29.61 1.13 20.39
N ASP A 86 29.28 0.72 19.16
CA ASP A 86 28.59 1.55 18.16
C ASP A 86 27.17 1.90 18.63
N LEU A 87 26.43 0.91 19.14
CA LEU A 87 25.07 1.12 19.66
C LEU A 87 25.04 2.07 20.86
N CYS A 88 26.00 1.94 21.79
CA CYS A 88 26.15 2.87 22.90
C CYS A 88 26.45 4.29 22.41
N ALA A 89 27.39 4.42 21.47
CA ALA A 89 27.74 5.72 20.88
C ALA A 89 26.56 6.35 20.13
N LEU A 90 25.70 5.55 19.49
CA LEU A 90 24.46 6.03 18.87
C LEU A 90 23.48 6.55 19.92
N LEU A 91 23.23 5.79 21.02
CA LEU A 91 22.39 6.24 22.11
C LEU A 91 22.89 7.53 22.74
N ASP A 92 24.22 7.66 22.91
CA ASP A 92 24.86 8.88 23.46
C ASP A 92 24.72 10.08 22.52
N ALA A 93 24.94 9.87 21.20
CA ALA A 93 24.78 10.91 20.19
C ALA A 93 23.36 11.46 20.12
N GLU A 94 22.36 10.59 20.43
CA GLU A 94 20.95 10.92 20.43
C GLU A 94 20.41 11.36 21.80
N GLY A 95 21.26 11.40 22.83
CA GLY A 95 20.86 11.77 24.17
C GLY A 95 19.83 10.79 24.78
N VAL A 96 19.92 9.52 24.45
CA VAL A 96 19.01 8.48 24.93
C VAL A 96 19.65 7.75 26.11
N ASP A 97 19.12 7.95 27.31
CA ASP A 97 19.61 7.28 28.51
C ASP A 97 19.24 5.78 28.52
N VAL A 98 18.00 5.45 28.12
CA VAL A 98 17.48 4.08 28.14
C VAL A 98 16.56 3.83 26.95
N ALA A 99 16.63 2.62 26.37
CA ALA A 99 15.79 2.19 25.25
C ALA A 99 15.27 0.76 25.43
N VAL A 100 14.16 0.45 24.74
CA VAL A 100 13.76 -0.94 24.45
C VAL A 100 14.47 -1.36 23.16
N VAL A 101 15.18 -2.49 23.22
CA VAL A 101 15.95 -2.99 22.08
C VAL A 101 15.14 -4.04 21.34
N VAL A 102 14.90 -3.80 20.04
CA VAL A 102 14.24 -4.75 19.13
C VAL A 102 15.30 -5.32 18.18
N ALA A 103 15.53 -6.61 18.27
CA ALA A 103 16.58 -7.28 17.51
C ALA A 103 16.04 -8.49 16.73
N HIS A 104 16.56 -8.70 15.53
CA HIS A 104 16.19 -9.82 14.67
C HIS A 104 17.39 -10.74 14.40
N CYS A 105 17.12 -12.06 14.44
CA CYS A 105 18.09 -13.09 14.08
C CYS A 105 19.38 -12.98 14.94
N HIS A 106 20.57 -12.95 14.34
CA HIS A 106 21.83 -12.86 15.08
C HIS A 106 22.12 -11.48 15.72
N ALA A 107 21.28 -10.49 15.53
CA ALA A 107 21.33 -9.27 16.35
C ALA A 107 20.82 -9.51 17.78
N VAL A 108 20.12 -10.62 18.04
CA VAL A 108 19.62 -10.95 19.38
C VAL A 108 20.76 -11.18 20.40
N PRO A 109 21.82 -11.96 20.13
CA PRO A 109 22.99 -12.03 21.01
C PRO A 109 23.62 -10.68 21.34
N TRP A 110 23.65 -9.73 20.39
CA TRP A 110 24.14 -8.37 20.65
C TRP A 110 23.23 -7.61 21.60
N ALA A 111 21.92 -7.71 21.41
CA ALA A 111 20.94 -7.08 22.30
C ALA A 111 21.04 -7.63 23.73
N LEU A 112 21.19 -8.95 23.87
CA LEU A 112 21.38 -9.61 25.18
C LEU A 112 22.70 -9.16 25.85
N ARG A 113 23.78 -9.07 25.09
CA ARG A 113 25.07 -8.59 25.60
C ARG A 113 25.00 -7.11 25.99
N LEU A 114 24.34 -6.27 25.18
CA LEU A 114 24.11 -4.88 25.53
C LEU A 114 23.33 -4.74 26.84
N ALA A 115 22.29 -5.54 27.02
CA ALA A 115 21.50 -5.56 28.25
C ALA A 115 22.26 -6.11 29.48
N ALA A 116 23.21 -7.05 29.27
CA ALA A 116 24.04 -7.61 30.35
C ALA A 116 25.17 -6.64 30.75
N ASP A 117 25.85 -6.03 29.78
CA ASP A 117 27.00 -5.16 29.98
C ASP A 117 26.57 -3.74 30.42
N HIS A 118 25.38 -3.27 29.99
CA HIS A 118 24.81 -1.96 30.23
C HIS A 118 23.33 -2.02 30.66
N PRO A 119 23.03 -2.68 31.83
CA PRO A 119 21.65 -2.89 32.27
C PRO A 119 20.88 -1.58 32.52
N GLU A 120 21.57 -0.49 32.78
CA GLU A 120 21.00 0.86 32.93
C GLU A 120 20.54 1.48 31.58
N ARG A 121 21.00 0.96 30.45
CA ARG A 121 20.68 1.46 29.10
C ARG A 121 19.54 0.71 28.41
N VAL A 122 19.14 -0.47 28.93
CA VAL A 122 18.16 -1.36 28.31
C VAL A 122 16.96 -1.59 29.22
N LEU A 123 15.81 -1.03 28.82
CA LEU A 123 14.55 -1.16 29.54
C LEU A 123 13.89 -2.53 29.32
N GLY A 124 14.06 -3.11 28.15
CA GLY A 124 13.53 -4.40 27.74
C GLY A 124 14.08 -4.84 26.39
N VAL A 125 13.97 -6.12 26.09
CA VAL A 125 14.42 -6.71 24.83
C VAL A 125 13.27 -7.38 24.10
N VAL A 126 13.11 -7.12 22.81
CA VAL A 126 12.24 -7.89 21.90
C VAL A 126 13.14 -8.66 20.94
N ALA A 127 13.12 -9.98 21.05
CA ALA A 127 13.86 -10.89 20.19
C ALA A 127 12.95 -11.52 19.14
N ILE A 128 13.24 -11.29 17.87
CA ILE A 128 12.49 -11.83 16.74
C ILE A 128 13.33 -12.88 16.05
N SER A 129 12.82 -14.11 15.95
CA SER A 129 13.48 -15.26 15.29
C SER A 129 14.96 -15.39 15.73
N PRO A 130 15.25 -15.56 17.04
CA PRO A 130 16.59 -15.43 17.60
C PRO A 130 17.56 -16.48 17.08
N GLU A 131 18.73 -16.04 16.61
CA GLU A 131 19.87 -16.88 16.32
C GLU A 131 20.80 -16.93 17.54
N ILE A 132 20.64 -17.95 18.37
CA ILE A 132 21.43 -18.16 19.57
C ILE A 132 21.57 -19.64 19.87
N GLU A 133 22.80 -20.10 20.22
CA GLU A 133 23.13 -21.49 20.49
C GLU A 133 22.69 -21.93 21.89
N VAL A 134 21.41 -21.93 22.18
CA VAL A 134 20.84 -22.41 23.48
C VAL A 134 20.11 -23.75 23.33
N ALA A 135 19.80 -24.20 22.15
CA ALA A 135 19.20 -25.50 21.85
C ALA A 135 20.12 -26.29 20.94
N ARG A 136 20.45 -27.51 21.34
CA ARG A 136 21.44 -28.34 20.62
C ARG A 136 20.88 -29.16 19.47
N GLU A 137 19.57 -29.12 19.23
CA GLU A 137 18.90 -29.88 18.18
C GLU A 137 18.87 -29.06 16.87
N HIS A 138 19.85 -29.33 16.00
CA HIS A 138 19.96 -28.74 14.68
C HIS A 138 19.94 -29.78 13.57
N ASP A 139 18.82 -30.36 13.31
CA ASP A 139 18.70 -31.34 12.23
C ASP A 139 19.01 -30.73 10.84
N HIS A 140 18.69 -29.46 10.63
CA HIS A 140 18.92 -28.81 9.33
C HIS A 140 20.37 -28.37 9.10
N TRP A 141 21.19 -28.20 10.15
CA TRP A 141 22.64 -28.01 10.00
C TRP A 141 23.38 -29.32 9.75
N ASN A 142 22.70 -30.45 9.79
CA ASN A 142 23.28 -31.73 9.42
C ASN A 142 23.37 -31.80 7.88
N PRO A 143 24.59 -31.91 7.27
CA PRO A 143 24.75 -31.97 5.82
C PRO A 143 23.99 -33.11 5.13
N LYS A 144 23.55 -34.14 5.89
CA LYS A 144 22.76 -35.25 5.37
C LYS A 144 21.26 -34.96 5.33
N LEU A 145 20.80 -33.94 6.06
CA LEU A 145 19.41 -33.50 6.15
C LEU A 145 19.19 -32.12 5.52
N ALA A 146 20.29 -31.50 5.06
CA ALA A 146 20.25 -30.18 4.44
C ALA A 146 19.37 -30.18 3.18
N PRO A 147 18.52 -29.16 3.00
CA PRO A 147 17.70 -29.04 1.79
C PRO A 147 18.56 -28.87 0.53
N PRO A 148 18.00 -29.16 -0.66
CA PRO A 148 18.67 -28.87 -1.93
C PRO A 148 19.15 -27.43 -2.00
N GLY A 149 20.38 -27.18 -2.43
CA GLY A 149 20.95 -25.83 -2.49
C GLY A 149 21.76 -25.43 -1.25
N TRP A 150 21.82 -26.27 -0.21
CA TRP A 150 22.59 -25.97 1.01
C TRP A 150 24.08 -25.75 0.78
N ASP A 151 24.64 -26.36 -0.27
CA ASP A 151 26.03 -26.14 -0.71
C ASP A 151 26.33 -24.69 -1.07
N LEU A 152 25.30 -23.88 -1.39
CA LEU A 152 25.41 -22.45 -1.66
C LEU A 152 25.88 -21.65 -0.43
N HIS A 153 25.76 -22.18 0.80
CA HIS A 153 26.38 -21.58 1.99
C HIS A 153 27.91 -21.62 1.99
N ASN A 154 28.51 -22.35 1.03
CA ASN A 154 29.96 -22.33 0.87
C ASN A 154 30.43 -20.95 0.36
N LYS A 155 31.03 -20.16 1.25
CA LYS A 155 31.51 -18.81 0.99
C LYS A 155 32.53 -18.72 -0.18
N SER A 156 33.17 -19.81 -0.57
CA SER A 156 34.05 -19.82 -1.76
C SER A 156 33.23 -19.63 -3.05
N LEU A 157 31.99 -20.13 -3.10
CA LEU A 157 31.09 -19.97 -4.24
C LEU A 157 30.61 -18.53 -4.39
N TRP A 158 30.48 -17.77 -3.29
CA TRP A 158 30.02 -16.37 -3.32
C TRP A 158 30.97 -15.45 -4.12
N ARG A 159 32.26 -15.83 -4.21
CA ARG A 159 33.26 -15.09 -4.99
C ARG A 159 33.24 -15.42 -6.48
N THR A 160 32.44 -16.40 -6.89
CA THR A 160 32.27 -16.71 -8.31
C THR A 160 31.24 -15.79 -8.96
N GLU A 161 31.28 -15.63 -10.27
CA GLU A 161 30.33 -14.84 -11.02
C GLU A 161 28.87 -15.32 -10.75
N GLY A 162 28.01 -14.43 -10.26
CA GLY A 162 26.62 -14.74 -9.90
C GLY A 162 26.46 -15.62 -8.65
N GLY A 163 27.53 -16.12 -8.04
CA GLY A 163 27.47 -17.04 -6.90
C GLY A 163 26.85 -16.41 -5.65
N TYR A 164 27.17 -15.13 -5.37
CA TYR A 164 26.59 -14.41 -4.24
C TYR A 164 25.08 -14.21 -4.41
N ARG A 165 24.64 -13.81 -5.61
CA ARG A 165 23.20 -13.67 -5.91
C ARG A 165 22.44 -14.98 -5.74
N LYS A 166 22.98 -16.11 -6.25
CA LYS A 166 22.35 -17.43 -6.10
C LYS A 166 22.20 -17.83 -4.63
N TRP A 167 23.21 -17.52 -3.80
CA TRP A 167 23.11 -17.76 -2.38
C TRP A 167 22.04 -16.87 -1.73
N ILE A 168 21.99 -15.57 -2.06
CA ILE A 168 20.98 -14.63 -1.53
C ILE A 168 19.56 -15.10 -1.88
N GLU A 169 19.33 -15.47 -3.14
CA GLU A 169 18.03 -15.97 -3.61
C GLU A 169 17.63 -17.23 -2.83
N PHE A 170 18.51 -18.21 -2.73
CA PHE A 170 18.30 -19.41 -1.92
C PHE A 170 18.03 -19.07 -0.45
N PHE A 171 18.79 -18.15 0.13
CA PHE A 171 18.70 -17.81 1.54
C PHE A 171 17.34 -17.16 1.86
N PHE A 172 16.84 -16.26 1.01
CA PHE A 172 15.51 -15.66 1.22
C PHE A 172 14.35 -16.62 0.93
N ASP A 173 14.52 -17.60 0.06
CA ASP A 173 13.56 -18.72 -0.06
C ASP A 173 13.41 -19.48 1.26
N GLN A 174 14.50 -19.65 2.02
CA GLN A 174 14.42 -20.30 3.33
C GLN A 174 13.86 -19.39 4.43
N GLN A 175 13.99 -18.08 4.28
CA GLN A 175 13.47 -17.10 5.25
C GLN A 175 11.96 -16.88 5.14
N LEU A 176 11.40 -17.09 3.95
CA LEU A 176 10.01 -16.79 3.60
C LEU A 176 9.33 -18.03 3.02
N PRO A 177 9.16 -19.10 3.83
CA PRO A 177 8.50 -20.33 3.37
C PRO A 177 6.98 -20.18 3.20
N GLU A 178 6.40 -19.07 3.67
CA GLU A 178 4.99 -18.79 3.54
C GLU A 178 4.60 -18.55 2.09
N PRO A 179 3.44 -19.04 1.62
CA PRO A 179 2.95 -18.71 0.30
C PRO A 179 2.72 -17.20 0.15
N HIS A 180 2.67 -16.72 -1.08
CA HIS A 180 2.37 -15.32 -1.41
C HIS A 180 3.34 -14.29 -0.81
N SER A 181 4.60 -14.68 -0.57
CA SER A 181 5.64 -13.82 0.00
C SER A 181 6.52 -13.13 -1.07
N THR A 182 6.03 -13.03 -2.31
CA THR A 182 6.81 -12.56 -3.46
C THR A 182 7.38 -11.16 -3.27
N LYS A 183 6.62 -10.25 -2.62
CA LYS A 183 7.07 -8.88 -2.38
C LYS A 183 8.16 -8.81 -1.32
N GLN A 184 7.98 -9.53 -0.21
CA GLN A 184 8.96 -9.61 0.87
C GLN A 184 10.26 -10.28 0.40
N TYR A 185 10.14 -11.29 -0.45
CA TYR A 185 11.28 -11.94 -1.09
C TYR A 185 12.07 -10.97 -1.99
N GLU A 186 11.40 -10.25 -2.89
CA GLU A 186 12.03 -9.26 -3.75
C GLU A 186 12.75 -8.17 -2.94
N ASP A 187 12.13 -7.68 -1.87
CA ASP A 187 12.72 -6.68 -0.99
C ASP A 187 13.97 -7.23 -0.28
N GLY A 188 13.86 -8.41 0.30
CA GLY A 188 14.96 -9.07 1.00
C GLY A 188 16.17 -9.30 0.09
N VAL A 189 15.94 -9.86 -1.09
CA VAL A 189 16.97 -10.05 -2.11
C VAL A 189 17.58 -8.70 -2.54
N GLY A 190 16.73 -7.68 -2.76
CA GLY A 190 17.18 -6.34 -3.12
C GLY A 190 18.12 -5.75 -2.07
N TRP A 191 17.73 -5.77 -0.79
CA TRP A 191 18.55 -5.23 0.31
C TRP A 191 19.88 -5.98 0.48
N ALA A 192 19.86 -7.31 0.37
CA ALA A 192 21.06 -8.10 0.51
C ALA A 192 22.06 -7.89 -0.63
N LEU A 193 21.58 -7.57 -1.83
CA LEU A 193 22.43 -7.29 -2.98
C LEU A 193 23.03 -5.86 -2.96
N ASP A 194 22.61 -5.00 -2.02
CA ASP A 194 23.28 -3.72 -1.77
C ASP A 194 24.68 -3.89 -1.13
N THR A 195 24.97 -5.09 -0.62
CA THR A 195 26.28 -5.41 -0.07
C THR A 195 27.06 -6.38 -0.97
N ALA A 196 28.40 -6.37 -0.85
CA ALA A 196 29.28 -7.28 -1.57
C ALA A 196 29.55 -8.56 -0.77
N ALA A 197 29.86 -9.66 -1.47
CA ALA A 197 30.19 -10.94 -0.84
C ALA A 197 31.31 -10.80 0.20
N GLU A 198 32.36 -10.02 -0.09
CA GLU A 198 33.50 -9.80 0.80
C GLU A 198 33.09 -9.15 2.13
N ALA A 199 32.21 -8.16 2.09
CA ALA A 199 31.70 -7.49 3.29
C ALA A 199 30.84 -8.47 4.14
N LYS A 200 30.00 -9.28 3.49
CA LYS A 200 29.22 -10.33 4.16
C LYS A 200 30.14 -11.39 4.79
N ILE A 201 31.17 -11.84 4.07
CA ILE A 201 32.16 -12.81 4.58
C ILE A 201 32.91 -12.26 5.79
N ALA A 202 33.30 -10.97 5.76
CA ALA A 202 33.98 -10.31 6.88
C ALA A 202 33.04 -10.19 8.08
N GLY A 203 31.78 -9.77 7.84
CA GLY A 203 30.74 -9.71 8.86
C GLY A 203 30.56 -11.04 9.58
N ASP A 204 30.32 -12.11 8.81
CA ASP A 204 30.14 -13.46 9.36
C ASP A 204 31.37 -13.97 10.16
N ALA A 205 32.55 -13.64 9.69
CA ALA A 205 33.78 -14.03 10.40
C ALA A 205 33.97 -13.27 11.74
N GLY A 206 33.33 -12.10 11.87
CA GLY A 206 33.38 -11.26 13.06
C GLY A 206 32.23 -11.47 14.05
N LEU A 207 31.17 -12.22 13.70
CA LEU A 207 29.96 -12.36 14.51
C LEU A 207 30.21 -12.81 15.96
N GLY A 208 31.23 -13.67 16.16
CA GLY A 208 31.59 -14.13 17.49
C GLY A 208 30.42 -14.81 18.21
N GLU A 209 29.81 -15.79 17.55
CA GLU A 209 28.69 -16.54 18.11
C GLU A 209 29.08 -17.15 19.47
N PRO A 210 28.28 -16.91 20.53
CA PRO A 210 28.56 -17.49 21.80
C PRO A 210 28.41 -19.01 21.76
N THR A 211 29.27 -19.77 22.44
CA THR A 211 29.03 -21.19 22.71
C THR A 211 27.74 -21.37 23.49
N ALA A 212 27.19 -22.59 23.52
CA ALA A 212 25.96 -22.86 24.27
C ALA A 212 26.07 -22.47 25.76
N ASP A 213 27.22 -22.75 26.38
CA ASP A 213 27.47 -22.42 27.77
C ASP A 213 27.59 -20.90 28.00
N GLU A 214 28.22 -20.17 27.07
CA GLU A 214 28.30 -18.70 27.12
C GLU A 214 26.93 -18.07 26.88
N ALA A 215 26.13 -18.64 25.95
CA ALA A 215 24.77 -18.18 25.67
C ALA A 215 23.86 -18.38 26.92
N GLU A 216 23.92 -19.52 27.59
CA GLU A 216 23.17 -19.77 28.82
C GLU A 216 23.62 -18.82 29.96
N GLN A 217 24.93 -18.57 30.10
CA GLN A 217 25.44 -17.58 31.07
C GLN A 217 24.95 -16.17 30.75
N LEU A 218 24.97 -15.78 29.49
CA LEU A 218 24.47 -14.48 29.04
C LEU A 218 22.97 -14.31 29.37
N CYS A 219 22.14 -15.31 29.08
CA CYS A 219 20.73 -15.34 29.47
C CYS A 219 20.53 -15.19 30.99
N ALA A 220 21.33 -15.88 31.80
CA ALA A 220 21.25 -15.81 33.27
C ALA A 220 21.61 -14.42 33.83
N THR A 221 22.32 -13.58 33.08
CA THR A 221 22.69 -12.21 33.53
C THR A 221 21.64 -11.16 33.19
N LEU A 222 20.66 -11.49 32.35
CA LEU A 222 19.62 -10.53 31.91
C LEU A 222 18.81 -10.02 33.13
N ARG A 223 18.61 -8.71 33.21
CA ARG A 223 17.91 -8.03 34.31
C ARG A 223 16.61 -7.35 33.86
N CYS A 224 16.40 -7.16 32.57
CA CYS A 224 15.22 -6.50 32.02
C CYS A 224 14.21 -7.53 31.50
N PRO A 225 12.92 -7.16 31.40
CA PRO A 225 11.90 -7.97 30.74
C PRO A 225 12.24 -8.27 29.27
N MET A 226 11.79 -9.42 28.80
CA MET A 226 12.00 -9.84 27.41
C MET A 226 10.73 -10.39 26.78
N LEU A 227 10.58 -10.14 25.47
CA LEU A 227 9.58 -10.74 24.59
C LEU A 227 10.29 -11.50 23.48
N VAL A 228 9.94 -12.77 23.29
CA VAL A 228 10.42 -13.60 22.18
C VAL A 228 9.28 -13.81 21.20
N ILE A 229 9.49 -13.47 19.92
CA ILE A 229 8.56 -13.71 18.81
C ILE A 229 9.25 -14.66 17.83
N HIS A 230 8.62 -15.79 17.48
CA HIS A 230 9.21 -16.78 16.59
C HIS A 230 8.16 -17.39 15.66
N GLY A 231 8.48 -17.57 14.39
CA GLY A 231 7.62 -18.26 13.43
C GLY A 231 7.66 -19.77 13.59
N SER A 232 6.51 -20.44 13.52
CA SER A 232 6.44 -21.91 13.73
C SER A 232 7.07 -22.72 12.60
N VAL A 233 7.20 -22.13 11.40
CA VAL A 233 7.77 -22.77 10.21
C VAL A 233 9.09 -22.11 9.76
N ASP A 234 9.77 -21.43 10.67
CA ASP A 234 11.08 -20.82 10.43
C ASP A 234 12.10 -21.90 10.02
N LEU A 235 12.58 -21.84 8.76
CA LEU A 235 13.55 -22.77 8.21
C LEU A 235 15.01 -22.32 8.46
N CYS A 236 15.22 -21.07 8.90
CA CYS A 236 16.54 -20.53 9.20
C CYS A 236 16.94 -20.77 10.63
N GLN A 237 16.00 -20.57 11.57
CA GLN A 237 16.22 -20.74 13.01
C GLN A 237 15.15 -21.64 13.60
N PRO A 238 15.53 -22.80 14.18
CA PRO A 238 14.54 -23.68 14.80
C PRO A 238 13.75 -22.98 15.89
N VAL A 239 12.44 -23.16 15.92
CA VAL A 239 11.57 -22.60 16.95
C VAL A 239 11.99 -23.01 18.38
N ALA A 240 12.65 -24.17 18.51
CA ALA A 240 13.24 -24.64 19.77
C ALA A 240 14.24 -23.65 20.39
N ARG A 241 14.94 -22.84 19.59
CA ARG A 241 15.82 -21.76 20.08
C ARG A 241 15.04 -20.68 20.79
N GLY A 242 13.92 -20.22 20.19
CA GLY A 242 13.04 -19.23 20.82
C GLY A 242 12.41 -19.75 22.11
N ILE A 243 11.93 -20.99 22.11
CA ILE A 243 11.37 -21.65 23.29
C ILE A 243 12.43 -21.71 24.41
N ARG A 244 13.63 -22.21 24.09
CA ARG A 244 14.70 -22.33 25.08
C ARG A 244 15.20 -20.98 25.60
N LEU A 245 15.28 -19.98 24.72
CA LEU A 245 15.63 -18.62 25.10
C LEU A 245 14.61 -18.05 26.12
N ALA A 246 13.32 -18.23 25.84
CA ALA A 246 12.27 -17.77 26.73
C ALA A 246 12.32 -18.48 28.10
N GLU A 247 12.58 -19.79 28.14
CA GLU A 247 12.76 -20.54 29.38
C GLU A 247 13.96 -20.03 30.22
N LEU A 248 15.09 -19.74 29.57
CA LEU A 248 16.31 -19.28 30.26
C LEU A 248 16.20 -17.85 30.77
N THR A 249 15.35 -17.02 30.19
CA THR A 249 15.23 -15.60 30.51
C THR A 249 13.92 -15.24 31.22
N ASP A 250 13.04 -16.21 31.44
CA ASP A 250 11.66 -16.01 31.95
C ASP A 250 10.88 -14.97 31.07
N ALA A 251 11.10 -15.06 29.75
CA ALA A 251 10.52 -14.15 28.79
C ALA A 251 9.10 -14.54 28.41
N ASP A 252 8.31 -13.55 28.00
CA ASP A 252 7.07 -13.80 27.25
C ASP A 252 7.42 -14.41 25.89
N LEU A 253 6.79 -15.54 25.56
CA LEU A 253 6.98 -16.24 24.28
C LEU A 253 5.72 -16.19 23.45
N VAL A 254 5.85 -15.76 22.18
CA VAL A 254 4.80 -15.84 21.18
C VAL A 254 5.31 -16.58 19.95
N ILE A 255 4.69 -17.72 19.67
CA ILE A 255 4.92 -18.48 18.43
C ILE A 255 3.83 -18.10 17.45
N LEU A 256 4.21 -17.53 16.31
CA LEU A 256 3.30 -17.20 15.22
C LEU A 256 3.13 -18.42 14.31
N ASP A 257 1.93 -18.97 14.32
CA ASP A 257 1.61 -20.18 13.56
C ASP A 257 1.63 -19.90 12.05
N GLY A 258 2.34 -20.74 11.28
CA GLY A 258 2.51 -20.61 9.84
C GLY A 258 3.49 -19.52 9.41
N SER A 259 4.07 -18.74 10.32
CA SER A 259 5.05 -17.68 10.02
C SER A 259 6.47 -18.24 9.94
N GLY A 260 7.28 -17.70 9.01
CA GLY A 260 8.69 -18.04 8.81
C GLY A 260 9.65 -17.18 9.63
N HIS A 261 10.81 -16.87 9.02
CA HIS A 261 11.91 -16.17 9.70
C HIS A 261 11.72 -14.66 9.82
N LEU A 262 10.88 -14.05 8.94
CA LEU A 262 10.67 -12.59 8.86
C LEU A 262 9.24 -12.18 9.27
N PRO A 263 8.77 -12.51 10.49
CA PRO A 263 7.39 -12.22 10.88
C PRO A 263 7.07 -10.71 10.88
N HIS A 264 8.04 -9.84 11.14
CA HIS A 264 7.88 -8.39 11.06
C HIS A 264 7.68 -7.86 9.63
N ALA A 265 7.99 -8.67 8.62
CA ALA A 265 7.73 -8.36 7.21
C ALA A 265 6.46 -9.06 6.68
N ARG A 266 6.15 -10.28 7.12
CA ARG A 266 5.01 -11.07 6.63
C ARG A 266 3.75 -10.91 7.49
N ASP A 267 3.91 -10.80 8.82
CA ASP A 267 2.83 -10.60 9.79
C ASP A 267 2.97 -9.26 10.55
N PRO A 268 3.15 -8.11 9.87
CA PRO A 268 3.52 -6.85 10.53
C PRO A 268 2.50 -6.40 11.57
N VAL A 269 1.21 -6.60 11.32
CA VAL A 269 0.11 -6.22 12.23
C VAL A 269 0.25 -6.94 13.58
N LYS A 270 0.49 -8.25 13.58
CA LYS A 270 0.70 -9.04 14.81
C LYS A 270 1.93 -8.56 15.56
N VAL A 271 3.05 -8.37 14.84
CA VAL A 271 4.32 -7.92 15.46
C VAL A 271 4.21 -6.51 16.04
N ILE A 272 3.56 -5.57 15.35
CA ILE A 272 3.28 -4.22 15.87
C ILE A 272 2.51 -4.30 17.19
N ARG A 273 1.42 -5.08 17.23
CA ARG A 273 0.59 -5.21 18.43
C ARG A 273 1.35 -5.86 19.59
N LEU A 274 2.18 -6.85 19.32
CA LEU A 274 3.03 -7.52 20.33
C LEU A 274 4.07 -6.56 20.90
N ILE A 275 4.79 -5.81 20.05
CA ILE A 275 5.79 -4.83 20.50
C ILE A 275 5.12 -3.73 21.32
N THR A 276 4.02 -3.15 20.79
CA THR A 276 3.28 -2.08 21.47
C THR A 276 2.78 -2.54 22.84
N GLY A 277 2.15 -3.71 22.92
CA GLY A 277 1.65 -4.28 24.17
C GLY A 277 2.76 -4.58 25.17
N PHE A 278 3.92 -5.07 24.71
CA PHE A 278 5.09 -5.31 25.56
C PHE A 278 5.64 -4.00 26.13
N VAL A 279 5.85 -2.98 25.29
CA VAL A 279 6.39 -1.68 25.71
C VAL A 279 5.47 -1.01 26.72
N HIS A 280 4.16 -0.92 26.46
CA HIS A 280 3.18 -0.33 27.39
C HIS A 280 3.20 -1.04 28.75
N ARG A 281 3.30 -2.38 28.77
CA ARG A 281 3.34 -3.16 30.00
C ARG A 281 4.58 -2.86 30.84
N ILE A 282 5.77 -2.77 30.23
CA ILE A 282 7.02 -2.53 30.98
C ILE A 282 7.22 -1.07 31.36
N THR A 283 6.55 -0.12 30.66
CA THR A 283 6.56 1.31 31.00
C THR A 283 5.46 1.70 31.98
N GLY A 284 4.48 0.81 32.21
CA GLY A 284 3.34 1.09 33.08
C GLY A 284 2.30 2.00 32.44
N GLU A 285 2.33 2.19 31.13
CA GLU A 285 1.30 2.93 30.41
C GLU A 285 -0.01 2.13 30.40
N PRO A 286 -1.15 2.75 30.73
CA PRO A 286 -2.43 2.05 30.77
C PRO A 286 -2.84 1.64 29.34
N MET A 287 -3.04 0.35 29.12
CA MET A 287 -3.76 -0.10 27.93
C MET A 287 -5.22 0.34 28.02
N THR A 288 -5.65 1.20 27.12
CA THR A 288 -7.06 1.56 26.99
C THR A 288 -7.83 0.37 26.44
N THR A 289 -8.58 -0.31 27.31
CA THR A 289 -9.54 -1.33 26.88
C THR A 289 -10.88 -0.65 26.65
N THR A 290 -11.26 -0.48 25.39
CA THR A 290 -12.60 -0.02 25.04
C THR A 290 -13.53 -1.23 24.96
N THR A 291 -14.57 -1.25 25.78
CA THR A 291 -15.62 -2.28 25.67
C THR A 291 -16.54 -1.90 24.52
N TRP A 292 -16.41 -2.59 23.39
CA TRP A 292 -17.33 -2.42 22.28
C TRP A 292 -18.67 -3.08 22.61
N THR A 293 -19.75 -2.31 22.56
CA THR A 293 -21.09 -2.82 22.69
C THR A 293 -21.92 -2.43 21.47
N ARG A 294 -22.48 -3.42 20.78
CA ARG A 294 -23.47 -3.17 19.74
C ARG A 294 -24.74 -2.65 20.40
N GLY A 295 -24.84 -1.31 20.54
CA GLY A 295 -25.95 -0.67 21.25
C GLY A 295 -27.22 -0.66 20.42
N ARG A 296 -28.30 -1.23 20.97
CA ARG A 296 -29.64 -1.08 20.39
C ARG A 296 -30.29 0.29 20.70
N SER A 297 -29.71 1.01 21.64
CA SER A 297 -30.27 2.27 22.18
C SER A 297 -29.56 3.54 21.74
N ARG A 298 -28.52 3.42 20.87
CA ARG A 298 -27.80 4.55 20.27
C ARG A 298 -28.00 4.61 18.76
N ALA A 299 -27.77 5.76 18.16
CA ALA A 299 -27.68 5.87 16.71
C ALA A 299 -26.61 4.92 16.17
N LYS A 300 -26.88 4.31 15.01
CA LYS A 300 -25.92 3.49 14.29
C LYS A 300 -24.81 4.38 13.75
N ARG A 301 -23.59 3.82 13.73
CA ARG A 301 -22.42 4.53 13.21
C ARG A 301 -21.77 3.74 12.10
N ALA A 302 -21.46 4.41 11.01
CA ALA A 302 -20.69 3.87 9.90
C ALA A 302 -19.36 4.61 9.76
N LEU A 303 -18.31 3.88 9.46
CA LEU A 303 -17.03 4.41 9.02
C LEU A 303 -16.91 4.15 7.52
N TYR A 304 -16.76 5.22 6.75
CA TYR A 304 -16.61 5.14 5.29
C TYR A 304 -15.17 5.43 4.87
N LEU A 305 -14.62 4.57 4.02
CA LEU A 305 -13.31 4.72 3.41
C LEU A 305 -13.48 4.79 1.89
N SER A 306 -12.90 5.79 1.27
CA SER A 306 -12.94 5.99 -0.18
C SER A 306 -11.54 5.95 -0.75
N SER A 307 -11.33 5.21 -1.82
CA SER A 307 -10.03 5.13 -2.49
C SER A 307 -9.50 6.51 -2.85
N PRO A 308 -8.27 6.87 -2.44
CA PRO A 308 -7.71 8.19 -2.73
C PRO A 308 -7.02 8.27 -4.10
N ILE A 309 -6.99 7.17 -4.85
CA ILE A 309 -6.30 7.11 -6.15
C ILE A 309 -7.04 7.93 -7.20
N GLY A 310 -8.39 8.04 -7.07
CA GLY A 310 -9.20 8.84 -7.98
C GLY A 310 -10.34 9.59 -7.30
N LEU A 311 -10.61 10.85 -7.70
CA LEU A 311 -11.75 11.64 -7.20
C LEU A 311 -13.12 11.06 -7.59
N GLY A 312 -13.16 10.15 -8.56
CA GLY A 312 -14.37 9.45 -8.98
C GLY A 312 -14.96 8.59 -7.87
N HIS A 313 -14.11 7.89 -7.12
CA HIS A 313 -14.51 7.09 -5.96
C HIS A 313 -15.24 7.96 -4.93
N ALA A 314 -14.65 9.07 -4.52
CA ALA A 314 -15.25 9.97 -3.55
C ALA A 314 -16.66 10.45 -3.96
N ARG A 315 -16.89 10.72 -5.25
CA ARG A 315 -18.20 11.18 -5.74
C ARG A 315 -19.25 10.09 -5.70
N ARG A 316 -18.91 8.87 -6.13
CA ARG A 316 -19.82 7.72 -6.07
C ARG A 316 -20.14 7.36 -4.62
N ASP A 317 -19.17 7.43 -3.73
CA ASP A 317 -19.33 7.11 -2.32
C ASP A 317 -20.23 8.12 -1.60
N VAL A 318 -20.05 9.41 -1.89
CA VAL A 318 -20.95 10.46 -1.40
C VAL A 318 -22.39 10.23 -1.89
N ALA A 319 -22.57 9.80 -3.15
CA ALA A 319 -23.90 9.48 -3.65
C ALA A 319 -24.52 8.30 -2.89
N VAL A 320 -23.77 7.21 -2.66
CA VAL A 320 -24.22 6.07 -1.85
C VAL A 320 -24.52 6.48 -0.41
N ALA A 321 -23.66 7.29 0.20
CA ALA A 321 -23.87 7.77 1.60
C ALA A 321 -25.11 8.64 1.74
N LYS A 322 -25.45 9.46 0.75
CA LYS A 322 -26.68 10.27 0.72
C LYS A 322 -27.94 9.39 0.67
N GLU A 323 -27.94 8.38 -0.20
CA GLU A 323 -29.02 7.41 -0.27
C GLU A 323 -29.15 6.60 1.04
N LEU A 324 -28.02 6.19 1.60
CA LEU A 324 -28.00 5.47 2.87
C LEU A 324 -28.55 6.31 4.03
N LYS A 325 -28.24 7.61 4.09
CA LYS A 325 -28.84 8.56 5.06
C LYS A 325 -30.34 8.78 4.81
N THR A 326 -30.80 8.64 3.56
CA THR A 326 -32.24 8.69 3.24
C THR A 326 -32.98 7.47 3.82
N LEU A 327 -32.38 6.29 3.72
CA LEU A 327 -32.92 5.04 4.28
C LEU A 327 -32.81 5.00 5.83
N HIS A 328 -31.74 5.55 6.39
CA HIS A 328 -31.42 5.59 7.81
C HIS A 328 -31.06 7.01 8.26
N PRO A 329 -32.05 7.90 8.48
CA PRO A 329 -31.80 9.32 8.81
C PRO A 329 -30.99 9.57 10.08
N GLU A 330 -31.01 8.61 11.02
CA GLU A 330 -30.24 8.67 12.27
C GLU A 330 -28.82 8.07 12.13
N LEU A 331 -28.44 7.58 10.97
CA LEU A 331 -27.11 6.99 10.76
C LEU A 331 -26.04 8.09 10.80
N GLU A 332 -25.09 7.94 11.70
CA GLU A 332 -23.90 8.78 11.73
C GLU A 332 -22.80 8.19 10.87
N ILE A 333 -22.34 8.94 9.87
CA ILE A 333 -21.23 8.53 8.99
C ILE A 333 -20.01 9.40 9.27
N ASP A 334 -18.90 8.75 9.63
CA ASP A 334 -17.57 9.34 9.68
C ASP A 334 -16.76 8.87 8.46
N TRP A 335 -15.91 9.74 7.92
CA TRP A 335 -15.06 9.43 6.79
C TRP A 335 -13.60 9.37 7.21
N LEU A 336 -12.96 8.23 7.01
CA LEU A 336 -11.51 8.09 7.13
C LEU A 336 -10.92 8.20 5.73
N ALA A 337 -10.35 9.37 5.39
CA ALA A 337 -10.02 9.71 4.01
C ALA A 337 -8.74 10.54 3.90
N GLN A 338 -8.11 10.45 2.74
CA GLN A 338 -6.86 11.15 2.38
C GLN A 338 -7.10 12.27 1.36
N ASP A 339 -6.18 13.24 1.25
CA ASP A 339 -6.16 14.16 0.11
C ASP A 339 -5.88 13.37 -1.19
N PRO A 340 -6.63 13.59 -2.29
CA PRO A 340 -7.57 14.70 -2.55
C PRO A 340 -9.05 14.41 -2.24
N VAL A 341 -9.40 13.23 -1.73
CA VAL A 341 -10.79 12.85 -1.40
C VAL A 341 -11.39 13.80 -0.39
N THR A 342 -10.63 14.22 0.62
CA THR A 342 -11.06 15.18 1.66
C THR A 342 -11.65 16.46 1.09
N ARG A 343 -11.17 16.94 -0.06
CA ARG A 343 -11.71 18.15 -0.72
C ARG A 343 -13.14 17.97 -1.21
N VAL A 344 -13.46 16.78 -1.72
CA VAL A 344 -14.84 16.45 -2.15
C VAL A 344 -15.73 16.36 -0.91
N LEU A 345 -15.28 15.69 0.14
CA LEU A 345 -16.03 15.51 1.38
C LEU A 345 -16.30 16.83 2.08
N GLU A 346 -15.32 17.73 2.15
CA GLU A 346 -15.47 19.09 2.72
C GLU A 346 -16.48 19.92 1.93
N ALA A 347 -16.43 19.86 0.59
CA ALA A 347 -17.38 20.57 -0.28
C ALA A 347 -18.82 20.06 -0.11
N GLU A 348 -19.01 18.80 0.22
CA GLU A 348 -20.31 18.16 0.46
C GLU A 348 -20.74 18.23 1.93
N GLY A 349 -19.90 18.80 2.83
CA GLY A 349 -20.20 18.96 4.25
C GLY A 349 -20.16 17.66 5.06
N GLU A 350 -19.42 16.67 4.57
CA GLU A 350 -19.25 15.37 5.23
C GLU A 350 -18.27 15.44 6.42
N ARG A 351 -18.45 14.57 7.40
CA ARG A 351 -17.66 14.55 8.64
C ARG A 351 -16.40 13.71 8.48
N ILE A 352 -15.25 14.38 8.30
CA ILE A 352 -13.94 13.73 8.20
C ILE A 352 -13.42 13.39 9.60
N HIS A 353 -13.02 12.12 9.80
CA HIS A 353 -12.47 11.66 11.08
C HIS A 353 -11.08 12.29 11.32
N PRO A 354 -10.78 12.79 12.55
CA PRO A 354 -9.50 13.46 12.83
C PRO A 354 -8.26 12.59 12.59
N ALA A 355 -8.39 11.26 12.69
CA ALA A 355 -7.30 10.33 12.42
C ALA A 355 -6.85 10.32 10.94
N SER A 356 -7.65 10.86 10.02
CA SER A 356 -7.32 11.02 8.59
C SER A 356 -5.97 11.70 8.35
N ARG A 357 -5.54 12.58 9.27
CA ARG A 357 -4.22 13.24 9.23
C ARG A 357 -3.02 12.29 9.34
N TRP A 358 -3.25 11.08 9.85
CA TRP A 358 -2.21 10.07 10.04
C TRP A 358 -2.07 9.10 8.88
N LEU A 359 -2.99 9.14 7.92
CA LEU A 359 -2.92 8.28 6.73
C LEU A 359 -1.78 8.70 5.83
N ALA A 360 -0.99 7.71 5.42
CA ALA A 360 0.04 7.90 4.39
C ALA A 360 -0.61 8.00 3.00
N SER A 361 -0.10 8.88 2.14
CA SER A 361 -0.76 9.22 0.89
C SER A 361 -0.50 8.20 -0.23
N GLU A 362 -1.47 7.38 -0.53
CA GLU A 362 -1.49 6.44 -1.65
C GLU A 362 -1.46 7.17 -3.00
N SER A 363 -2.26 8.23 -3.16
CA SER A 363 -2.29 9.00 -4.40
C SER A 363 -0.96 9.69 -4.71
N ALA A 364 -0.20 10.12 -3.69
CA ALA A 364 1.14 10.65 -3.89
C ALA A 364 2.14 9.55 -4.27
N HIS A 365 1.97 8.33 -3.73
CA HIS A 365 2.78 7.18 -4.13
C HIS A 365 2.54 6.84 -5.60
N ILE A 366 1.30 6.69 -6.03
CA ILE A 366 0.94 6.42 -7.43
C ILE A 366 1.49 7.50 -8.38
N ALA A 367 1.38 8.77 -7.99
CA ALA A 367 1.97 9.86 -8.77
C ALA A 367 3.50 9.75 -8.90
N ALA A 368 4.19 9.30 -7.85
CA ALA A 368 5.65 9.13 -7.86
C ALA A 368 6.12 7.92 -8.68
N GLU A 369 5.27 6.89 -8.84
CA GLU A 369 5.55 5.71 -9.66
C GLU A 369 5.31 5.93 -11.15
N SER A 370 4.63 7.02 -11.53
CA SER A 370 4.32 7.33 -12.93
C SER A 370 5.48 8.04 -13.64
N THR A 371 5.65 7.75 -14.93
CA THR A 371 6.63 8.42 -15.79
C THR A 371 6.01 8.74 -17.15
N GLY A 372 5.92 10.03 -17.51
CA GLY A 372 5.30 10.44 -18.75
C GLY A 372 3.81 10.09 -18.80
N HIS A 373 3.39 9.30 -19.80
CA HIS A 373 2.02 8.76 -19.91
C HIS A 373 1.99 7.27 -19.61
N ASP A 374 2.72 6.86 -18.59
CA ASP A 374 2.92 5.46 -18.22
C ASP A 374 2.85 5.28 -16.71
N LEU A 375 2.22 4.18 -16.29
CA LEU A 375 2.14 3.75 -14.90
C LEU A 375 2.03 2.22 -14.87
N HIS A 376 3.08 1.56 -14.44
CA HIS A 376 3.01 0.15 -14.09
C HIS A 376 2.12 -0.07 -12.85
N CYS A 377 0.80 -0.03 -13.08
CA CYS A 377 -0.20 0.03 -12.02
C CYS A 377 -0.06 -1.14 -11.04
N PHE A 378 0.03 -2.37 -11.53
CA PHE A 378 0.21 -3.55 -10.67
C PHE A 378 1.47 -3.45 -9.80
N GLN A 379 2.61 -3.05 -10.37
CA GLN A 379 3.84 -2.89 -9.61
C GLN A 379 3.77 -1.71 -8.61
N ALA A 380 3.10 -0.62 -8.98
CA ALA A 380 2.87 0.51 -8.07
C ALA A 380 2.02 0.08 -6.85
N LEU A 381 0.97 -0.72 -7.07
CA LEU A 381 0.15 -1.29 -5.98
C LEU A 381 0.99 -2.21 -5.08
N ARG A 382 1.80 -3.10 -5.64
CA ARG A 382 2.71 -3.96 -4.85
C ARG A 382 3.69 -3.18 -3.99
N ARG A 383 4.16 -2.00 -4.46
CA ARG A 383 5.10 -1.13 -3.74
C ARG A 383 4.42 -0.22 -2.70
N MET A 384 3.10 -0.32 -2.55
CA MET A 384 2.36 0.37 -1.48
C MET A 384 2.31 -0.41 -0.17
N ASP A 385 2.88 -1.59 -0.07
CA ASP A 385 2.78 -2.50 1.07
C ASP A 385 3.04 -1.82 2.43
N GLU A 386 4.07 -0.97 2.53
CA GLU A 386 4.39 -0.16 3.72
C GLU A 386 3.28 0.86 4.06
N ILE A 387 2.70 1.47 3.03
CA ILE A 387 1.61 2.45 3.18
C ILE A 387 0.34 1.74 3.65
N LEU A 388 0.00 0.61 3.02
CA LEU A 388 -1.21 -0.15 3.34
C LEU A 388 -1.21 -0.64 4.78
N VAL A 389 -0.12 -1.20 5.29
CA VAL A 389 -0.07 -1.63 6.70
C VAL A 389 -0.18 -0.46 7.66
N ALA A 390 0.46 0.67 7.35
CA ALA A 390 0.39 1.87 8.19
C ALA A 390 -1.03 2.45 8.23
N ASN A 391 -1.71 2.51 7.09
CA ASN A 391 -3.09 3.00 6.95
C ASN A 391 -4.07 2.04 7.66
N PHE A 392 -3.91 0.72 7.47
CA PHE A 392 -4.70 -0.27 8.20
C PHE A 392 -4.59 -0.10 9.72
N MET A 393 -3.42 0.15 10.25
CA MET A 393 -3.25 0.34 11.70
C MET A 393 -3.94 1.62 12.21
N VAL A 394 -3.96 2.69 11.41
CA VAL A 394 -4.77 3.88 11.73
C VAL A 394 -6.26 3.53 11.72
N PHE A 395 -6.72 2.83 10.70
CA PHE A 395 -8.10 2.37 10.60
C PHE A 395 -8.47 1.47 11.77
N GLN A 396 -7.64 0.48 12.12
CA GLN A 396 -7.91 -0.47 13.21
C GLN A 396 -8.05 0.24 14.56
N GLU A 397 -7.21 1.22 14.86
CA GLU A 397 -7.35 2.06 16.07
C GLU A 397 -8.69 2.81 16.08
N VAL A 398 -9.07 3.40 14.93
CA VAL A 398 -10.36 4.13 14.81
C VAL A 398 -11.56 3.21 15.05
N VAL A 399 -11.57 1.99 14.51
CA VAL A 399 -12.70 1.07 14.73
C VAL A 399 -12.71 0.46 16.14
N GLU A 400 -11.55 0.26 16.75
CA GLU A 400 -11.46 -0.20 18.14
C GLU A 400 -11.96 0.85 19.14
N GLU A 401 -11.71 2.13 18.89
CA GLU A 401 -12.15 3.25 19.74
C GLU A 401 -13.56 3.74 19.42
N GLY A 402 -13.93 3.75 18.14
CA GLY A 402 -15.10 4.44 17.63
C GLY A 402 -16.43 3.71 17.79
N CYS A 403 -16.44 2.42 18.09
CA CYS A 403 -17.65 1.57 18.20
C CYS A 403 -18.55 1.66 16.95
N TYR A 404 -17.98 1.54 15.76
CA TYR A 404 -18.72 1.51 14.50
C TYR A 404 -19.51 0.21 14.34
N ASP A 405 -20.74 0.30 13.83
CA ASP A 405 -21.58 -0.85 13.52
C ASP A 405 -21.30 -1.37 12.11
N LEU A 406 -20.87 -0.48 11.22
CA LEU A 406 -20.62 -0.73 9.81
C LEU A 406 -19.33 -0.04 9.37
N THR A 407 -18.54 -0.76 8.58
CA THR A 407 -17.46 -0.21 7.76
C THR A 407 -17.84 -0.36 6.29
N VAL A 408 -17.68 0.69 5.50
CA VAL A 408 -17.85 0.66 4.05
C VAL A 408 -16.54 1.09 3.40
N GLY A 409 -15.92 0.19 2.65
CA GLY A 409 -14.65 0.43 1.98
C GLY A 409 -14.79 0.36 0.46
N ASP A 410 -14.60 1.48 -0.23
CA ASP A 410 -14.48 1.51 -1.68
C ASP A 410 -13.00 1.37 -2.05
N GLU A 411 -12.64 0.16 -2.46
CA GLU A 411 -11.25 -0.23 -2.73
C GLU A 411 -10.27 0.11 -1.59
N ALA A 412 -10.75 -0.10 -0.35
CA ALA A 412 -9.93 -0.03 0.85
C ALA A 412 -9.09 -1.31 0.99
N TRP A 413 -8.08 -1.46 0.12
CA TRP A 413 -7.24 -2.66 0.00
C TRP A 413 -6.53 -3.01 1.29
N ASP A 414 -6.13 -2.02 2.07
CA ASP A 414 -5.51 -2.15 3.38
C ASP A 414 -6.43 -2.87 4.37
N VAL A 415 -7.71 -2.46 4.44
CA VAL A 415 -8.70 -3.06 5.34
C VAL A 415 -9.03 -4.48 4.93
N ASP A 416 -9.31 -4.71 3.66
CA ASP A 416 -9.67 -6.02 3.14
C ASP A 416 -8.55 -7.03 3.34
N TYR A 417 -7.32 -6.68 2.94
CA TYR A 417 -6.15 -7.54 3.07
C TYR A 417 -5.84 -7.88 4.53
N TYR A 418 -5.68 -6.86 5.37
CA TYR A 418 -5.21 -7.12 6.74
C TYR A 418 -6.29 -7.68 7.68
N TRP A 419 -7.56 -7.50 7.39
CA TRP A 419 -8.61 -8.22 8.11
C TRP A 419 -8.69 -9.70 7.69
N HIS A 420 -8.38 -10.05 6.45
CA HIS A 420 -8.24 -11.47 6.07
C HIS A 420 -7.01 -12.11 6.71
N GLU A 421 -5.90 -11.40 6.79
CA GLU A 421 -4.69 -11.87 7.49
C GLU A 421 -4.85 -11.92 9.03
N ASN A 422 -5.75 -11.11 9.59
CA ASN A 422 -5.99 -10.98 11.02
C ASN A 422 -7.50 -10.98 11.33
N PRO A 423 -8.21 -12.07 11.08
CA PRO A 423 -9.68 -12.10 11.12
C PRO A 423 -10.27 -11.82 12.49
N GLU A 424 -9.51 -12.05 13.57
CA GLU A 424 -9.89 -11.75 14.95
C GLU A 424 -10.01 -10.25 15.24
N LEU A 425 -9.41 -9.41 14.39
CA LEU A 425 -9.44 -7.95 14.54
C LEU A 425 -10.69 -7.29 13.97
N LYS A 426 -11.46 -8.01 13.15
CA LYS A 426 -12.67 -7.45 12.53
C LYS A 426 -13.66 -6.97 13.60
N ARG A 427 -14.20 -5.77 13.41
CA ARG A 427 -15.22 -5.16 14.25
C ARG A 427 -16.39 -4.68 13.37
N GLY A 428 -17.62 -5.01 13.79
CA GLY A 428 -18.81 -4.61 13.06
C GLY A 428 -19.01 -5.33 11.73
N GLN A 429 -19.96 -4.86 10.94
CA GLN A 429 -20.21 -5.32 9.58
C GLN A 429 -19.22 -4.69 8.63
N ASN A 430 -18.86 -5.37 7.54
CA ASN A 430 -17.92 -4.87 6.54
C ASN A 430 -18.48 -5.01 5.13
N VAL A 431 -18.48 -3.91 4.41
CA VAL A 431 -18.88 -3.84 3.00
C VAL A 431 -17.66 -3.49 2.16
N TRP A 432 -17.39 -4.30 1.16
CA TRP A 432 -16.38 -4.08 0.14
C TRP A 432 -17.03 -3.62 -1.16
N LEU A 433 -16.64 -2.44 -1.67
CA LEU A 433 -17.01 -1.96 -2.99
C LEU A 433 -15.80 -1.99 -3.92
N THR A 434 -16.02 -2.35 -5.19
CA THR A 434 -15.00 -2.23 -6.24
C THR A 434 -15.65 -2.13 -7.62
N ASP A 435 -14.91 -1.62 -8.59
CA ASP A 435 -15.35 -1.57 -9.99
C ASP A 435 -14.52 -2.46 -10.94
N PHE A 436 -13.53 -3.14 -10.40
CA PHE A 436 -12.82 -4.22 -11.08
C PHE A 436 -12.49 -5.38 -10.13
N VAL A 437 -12.25 -6.56 -10.69
CA VAL A 437 -11.84 -7.76 -9.95
C VAL A 437 -10.73 -8.47 -10.72
N GLY A 438 -9.66 -8.81 -10.01
CA GLY A 438 -8.51 -9.53 -10.56
C GLY A 438 -7.47 -8.65 -11.24
N PHE A 439 -6.22 -9.03 -11.04
CA PHE A 439 -5.07 -8.44 -11.71
C PHE A 439 -4.78 -9.19 -13.01
N LEU A 440 -4.54 -8.47 -14.08
CA LEU A 440 -4.19 -9.04 -15.38
C LEU A 440 -2.79 -8.56 -15.79
N PRO A 441 -1.92 -9.47 -16.26
CA PRO A 441 -0.56 -9.12 -16.67
C PRO A 441 -0.59 -8.29 -17.96
N MET A 442 0.25 -7.27 -18.03
CA MET A 442 0.44 -6.54 -19.28
C MET A 442 1.19 -7.41 -20.29
N PRO A 443 0.89 -7.28 -21.60
CA PRO A 443 1.47 -8.17 -22.63
C PRO A 443 3.00 -8.18 -22.69
N ASP A 444 3.64 -7.07 -22.34
CA ASP A 444 5.10 -6.91 -22.32
C ASP A 444 5.74 -7.27 -20.96
N GLY A 445 4.95 -7.53 -19.92
CA GLY A 445 5.43 -7.98 -18.59
C GLY A 445 5.97 -9.42 -18.57
N GLY A 446 5.66 -10.22 -19.61
CA GLY A 446 6.16 -11.58 -19.79
C GLY A 446 5.73 -12.56 -18.69
N ASP A 447 6.44 -13.70 -18.63
CA ASP A 447 6.09 -14.80 -17.70
C ASP A 447 6.22 -14.39 -16.23
N HIS A 448 7.12 -13.47 -15.92
CA HIS A 448 7.31 -13.02 -14.53
C HIS A 448 6.11 -12.23 -14.02
N GLU A 449 5.59 -11.29 -14.79
CA GLU A 449 4.40 -10.53 -14.38
C GLU A 449 3.15 -11.41 -14.35
N ALA A 450 3.04 -12.34 -15.31
CA ALA A 450 1.97 -13.33 -15.32
C ALA A 450 2.01 -14.23 -14.05
N TYR A 451 3.19 -14.61 -13.60
CA TYR A 451 3.35 -15.33 -12.33
C TYR A 451 2.92 -14.49 -11.13
N LEU A 452 3.41 -13.24 -11.03
CA LEU A 452 3.08 -12.36 -9.91
C LEU A 452 1.60 -12.01 -9.83
N THR A 453 0.95 -11.70 -10.96
CA THR A 453 -0.49 -11.41 -10.99
C THR A 453 -1.32 -12.64 -10.62
N THR A 454 -0.90 -13.83 -11.08
CA THR A 454 -1.54 -15.09 -10.70
C THR A 454 -1.43 -15.36 -9.19
N ASP A 455 -0.26 -15.11 -8.59
CA ASP A 455 -0.01 -15.30 -7.17
C ASP A 455 -0.88 -14.36 -6.31
N TYR A 456 -0.96 -13.07 -6.66
CA TYR A 456 -1.84 -12.10 -5.98
C TYR A 456 -3.33 -12.43 -6.11
N ASN A 457 -3.74 -12.92 -7.27
CA ASN A 457 -5.11 -13.38 -7.47
C ASN A 457 -5.43 -14.63 -6.66
N ALA A 458 -4.48 -15.57 -6.57
CA ALA A 458 -4.62 -16.78 -5.76
C ALA A 458 -4.76 -16.43 -4.27
N GLU A 459 -3.91 -15.53 -3.75
CA GLU A 459 -3.98 -15.05 -2.37
C GLU A 459 -5.36 -14.44 -2.06
N MET A 460 -5.88 -13.57 -2.94
CA MET A 460 -7.21 -12.98 -2.79
C MET A 460 -8.31 -14.05 -2.73
N ILE A 461 -8.27 -15.06 -3.60
CA ILE A 461 -9.25 -16.16 -3.63
C ILE A 461 -9.15 -16.97 -2.33
N GLU A 462 -7.95 -17.35 -1.91
CA GLU A 462 -7.72 -18.10 -0.68
C GLU A 462 -8.20 -17.35 0.57
N HIS A 463 -7.98 -16.03 0.63
CA HIS A 463 -8.47 -15.18 1.71
C HIS A 463 -9.99 -15.26 1.83
N ILE A 464 -10.71 -15.13 0.71
CA ILE A 464 -12.17 -15.15 0.69
C ILE A 464 -12.70 -16.54 1.00
N ASP A 465 -12.10 -17.59 0.45
CA ASP A 465 -12.51 -18.97 0.72
C ASP A 465 -12.30 -19.35 2.20
N ARG A 466 -11.19 -18.91 2.78
CA ARG A 466 -10.81 -19.20 4.16
C ARG A 466 -11.64 -18.42 5.18
N PHE A 467 -11.94 -17.15 4.89
CA PHE A 467 -12.63 -16.23 5.80
C PHE A 467 -13.75 -15.46 5.10
N PRO A 468 -14.79 -16.16 4.56
CA PRO A 468 -15.86 -15.51 3.76
C PRO A 468 -16.67 -14.47 4.56
N TRP A 469 -16.65 -14.56 5.89
CA TRP A 469 -17.33 -13.64 6.79
C TRP A 469 -16.61 -12.30 7.00
N ILE A 470 -15.42 -12.12 6.45
CA ILE A 470 -14.73 -10.80 6.50
C ILE A 470 -15.48 -9.78 5.66
N ARG A 471 -15.96 -10.17 4.47
CA ARG A 471 -16.86 -9.35 3.65
C ARG A 471 -18.30 -9.74 3.93
N ASP A 472 -19.01 -9.02 4.81
CA ASP A 472 -20.45 -9.26 5.01
C ASP A 472 -21.25 -8.97 3.73
N ARG A 473 -20.75 -8.05 2.91
CA ARG A 473 -21.24 -7.76 1.58
C ARG A 473 -20.10 -7.32 0.68
N ALA A 474 -19.99 -7.94 -0.50
CA ALA A 474 -19.15 -7.47 -1.59
C ALA A 474 -20.04 -6.92 -2.71
N ILE A 475 -19.79 -5.70 -3.18
CA ILE A 475 -20.58 -5.00 -4.20
C ILE A 475 -19.69 -4.64 -5.37
N PHE A 476 -20.04 -5.12 -6.57
CA PHE A 476 -19.41 -4.71 -7.80
C PHE A 476 -20.17 -3.53 -8.41
N VAL A 477 -19.47 -2.43 -8.68
CA VAL A 477 -20.02 -1.21 -9.28
C VAL A 477 -20.14 -1.41 -10.80
N GLY A 478 -21.27 -1.92 -11.22
CA GLY A 478 -21.56 -2.32 -12.56
C GLY A 478 -22.49 -3.53 -12.61
N SER A 479 -22.48 -4.25 -13.70
CA SER A 479 -23.22 -5.50 -13.91
C SER A 479 -22.25 -6.66 -14.17
N GLY A 480 -22.70 -7.89 -14.10
CA GLY A 480 -21.89 -9.07 -14.40
C GLY A 480 -21.27 -9.07 -15.81
N GLN A 481 -21.86 -8.35 -16.74
CA GLN A 481 -21.31 -8.20 -18.09
C GLN A 481 -20.18 -7.19 -18.19
N ASP A 482 -20.00 -6.33 -17.19
CA ASP A 482 -18.90 -5.38 -17.09
C ASP A 482 -17.61 -6.02 -16.57
N VAL A 483 -17.71 -7.19 -15.95
CA VAL A 483 -16.56 -8.00 -15.52
C VAL A 483 -15.89 -8.62 -16.75
N VAL A 484 -14.56 -8.57 -16.81
CA VAL A 484 -13.79 -9.20 -17.90
C VAL A 484 -13.99 -10.72 -17.94
N PRO A 485 -13.97 -11.34 -19.13
CA PRO A 485 -14.15 -12.80 -19.27
C PRO A 485 -12.87 -13.61 -19.02
N ASP A 486 -11.75 -12.94 -18.76
CA ASP A 486 -10.44 -13.53 -18.58
C ASP A 486 -10.40 -14.43 -17.32
N THR A 487 -9.33 -15.21 -17.16
CA THR A 487 -9.07 -15.98 -15.94
C THR A 487 -8.17 -15.20 -15.01
N PHE A 488 -8.20 -15.53 -13.71
CA PHE A 488 -7.25 -15.01 -12.73
C PHE A 488 -5.79 -15.47 -12.95
N GLY A 489 -5.57 -16.32 -13.97
CA GLY A 489 -4.27 -16.88 -14.35
C GLY A 489 -4.18 -18.39 -14.07
N GLY A 490 -3.28 -19.04 -14.78
CA GLY A 490 -2.96 -20.46 -14.59
C GLY A 490 -4.16 -21.38 -14.51
N GLN A 491 -4.32 -22.07 -13.38
CA GLN A 491 -5.43 -22.98 -13.07
C GLN A 491 -6.58 -22.34 -12.30
N LEU A 492 -6.52 -21.01 -12.10
CA LEU A 492 -7.53 -20.27 -11.35
C LEU A 492 -8.82 -20.10 -12.17
N PRO A 493 -9.96 -19.80 -11.52
CA PRO A 493 -11.25 -19.66 -12.21
C PRO A 493 -11.30 -18.48 -13.17
N ALA A 494 -12.37 -18.43 -13.98
CA ALA A 494 -12.70 -17.25 -14.76
C ALA A 494 -13.15 -16.11 -13.82
N ILE A 495 -12.63 -14.90 -14.05
CA ILE A 495 -12.89 -13.73 -13.20
C ILE A 495 -14.39 -13.45 -13.12
N ARG A 496 -15.09 -13.47 -14.28
CA ARG A 496 -16.53 -13.19 -14.33
C ARG A 496 -17.36 -14.22 -13.56
N ASP A 497 -17.07 -15.51 -13.72
CA ASP A 497 -17.83 -16.56 -13.07
C ASP A 497 -17.66 -16.49 -11.55
N TRP A 498 -16.44 -16.33 -11.10
CA TRP A 498 -16.12 -16.16 -9.69
C TRP A 498 -16.74 -14.88 -9.10
N THR A 499 -16.72 -13.75 -9.84
CA THR A 499 -17.33 -12.50 -9.39
C THR A 499 -18.87 -12.64 -9.30
N ASN A 500 -19.50 -13.34 -10.24
CA ASN A 500 -20.95 -13.64 -10.18
C ASN A 500 -21.34 -14.43 -8.92
N GLU A 501 -20.46 -15.27 -8.41
CA GLU A 501 -20.71 -16.08 -7.22
C GLU A 501 -20.51 -15.26 -5.92
N HIS A 502 -19.55 -14.32 -5.89
CA HIS A 502 -19.12 -13.68 -4.67
C HIS A 502 -19.62 -12.24 -4.48
N PHE A 503 -20.14 -11.59 -5.54
CA PHE A 503 -20.52 -10.17 -5.50
C PHE A 503 -22.00 -9.96 -5.84
N ALA A 504 -22.61 -9.00 -5.14
CA ALA A 504 -23.83 -8.35 -5.58
C ALA A 504 -23.50 -7.20 -6.57
N TYR A 505 -24.41 -6.87 -7.46
CA TYR A 505 -24.24 -5.84 -8.47
C TYR A 505 -25.10 -4.62 -8.16
N SER A 506 -24.50 -3.44 -8.08
CA SER A 506 -25.24 -2.19 -7.91
C SER A 506 -25.74 -1.59 -9.23
N GLY A 507 -25.21 -2.02 -10.38
CA GLY A 507 -25.20 -1.20 -11.57
C GLY A 507 -24.18 -0.08 -11.45
N TYR A 508 -24.07 0.77 -12.49
CA TYR A 508 -23.11 1.85 -12.44
C TYR A 508 -23.61 2.99 -11.51
N ILE A 509 -22.68 3.51 -10.70
CA ILE A 509 -22.97 4.61 -9.79
C ILE A 509 -22.45 5.90 -10.42
N THR A 510 -23.39 6.74 -10.92
CA THR A 510 -23.08 8.11 -11.28
C THR A 510 -23.24 9.01 -10.06
N GLY A 511 -22.35 9.95 -9.85
CA GLY A 511 -22.55 10.98 -8.81
C GLY A 511 -23.57 12.06 -9.20
N PHE A 512 -24.29 11.89 -10.34
CA PHE A 512 -25.23 12.87 -10.87
C PHE A 512 -26.24 12.19 -11.81
N THR A 513 -27.35 12.88 -12.05
CA THR A 513 -28.30 12.52 -13.11
C THR A 513 -27.92 13.25 -14.40
N PRO A 514 -27.70 12.55 -15.53
CA PRO A 514 -27.46 13.20 -16.82
C PRO A 514 -28.61 14.16 -17.18
N PRO A 515 -28.32 15.39 -17.66
CA PRO A 515 -29.36 16.34 -17.99
C PRO A 515 -30.18 15.91 -19.19
N ASP A 516 -31.46 16.23 -19.18
CA ASP A 516 -32.30 16.09 -20.37
C ASP A 516 -31.81 17.03 -21.48
N PRO A 517 -31.99 16.66 -22.76
CA PRO A 517 -31.57 17.49 -23.91
C PRO A 517 -32.10 18.92 -23.85
N GLU A 518 -33.30 19.14 -23.28
CA GLU A 518 -33.93 20.45 -23.13
C GLU A 518 -33.24 21.33 -22.06
N GLU A 519 -32.54 20.74 -21.09
CA GLU A 519 -31.83 21.45 -20.01
C GLU A 519 -30.44 21.92 -20.43
N ILE A 520 -29.85 21.27 -21.44
CA ILE A 520 -28.45 21.50 -21.88
C ILE A 520 -28.17 22.97 -22.21
N PRO A 521 -29.04 23.71 -22.96
CA PRO A 521 -28.78 25.12 -23.26
C PRO A 521 -28.68 25.98 -21.98
N ALA A 522 -29.56 25.77 -21.01
CA ALA A 522 -29.57 26.52 -19.77
C ALA A 522 -28.31 26.21 -18.90
N ILE A 523 -27.87 24.95 -18.89
CA ILE A 523 -26.63 24.55 -18.18
C ILE A 523 -25.42 25.18 -18.86
N ARG A 524 -25.34 25.17 -20.19
CA ARG A 524 -24.27 25.80 -20.98
C ARG A 524 -24.16 27.29 -20.68
N GLU A 525 -25.32 28.01 -20.69
CA GLU A 525 -25.37 29.43 -20.35
C GLU A 525 -24.86 29.69 -18.92
N ARG A 526 -25.29 28.91 -17.93
CA ARG A 526 -24.86 29.01 -16.53
C ARG A 526 -23.35 28.77 -16.41
N LEU A 527 -22.77 27.88 -17.19
CA LEU A 527 -21.32 27.59 -17.21
C LEU A 527 -20.52 28.61 -18.03
N GLY A 528 -21.18 29.60 -18.66
CA GLY A 528 -20.56 30.64 -19.47
C GLY A 528 -20.14 30.17 -20.86
N TYR A 529 -20.82 29.17 -21.43
CA TYR A 529 -20.63 28.73 -22.80
C TYR A 529 -21.60 29.41 -23.73
N ARG A 530 -21.09 29.92 -24.86
CA ARG A 530 -21.94 30.53 -25.84
C ARG A 530 -22.56 29.45 -26.74
N GLU A 531 -23.68 29.78 -27.37
CA GLU A 531 -24.41 28.88 -28.26
C GLU A 531 -23.59 28.52 -29.51
N ASP A 532 -22.78 29.48 -29.99
CA ASP A 532 -21.93 29.34 -31.18
C ASP A 532 -20.55 28.66 -30.89
N GLU A 533 -20.25 28.28 -29.64
CA GLU A 533 -18.99 27.65 -29.27
C GLU A 533 -19.07 26.11 -29.33
N MET A 534 -18.01 25.50 -29.89
CA MET A 534 -17.72 24.08 -29.74
C MET A 534 -16.82 23.86 -28.54
N VAL A 535 -17.39 23.30 -27.47
CA VAL A 535 -16.70 23.14 -26.19
C VAL A 535 -16.03 21.78 -26.11
N CYS A 536 -14.70 21.79 -26.04
CA CYS A 536 -13.90 20.59 -25.78
C CYS A 536 -13.38 20.63 -24.33
N VAL A 537 -13.73 19.64 -23.52
CA VAL A 537 -13.24 19.50 -22.12
C VAL A 537 -12.14 18.44 -22.07
N VAL A 538 -10.98 18.82 -21.55
CA VAL A 538 -9.84 17.92 -21.35
C VAL A 538 -9.65 17.65 -19.85
N ALA A 539 -9.64 16.39 -19.44
CA ALA A 539 -9.50 16.03 -18.02
C ALA A 539 -8.67 14.76 -17.81
N VAL A 540 -7.76 14.78 -16.84
CA VAL A 540 -6.80 13.70 -16.55
C VAL A 540 -6.94 13.09 -15.15
N GLY A 541 -8.00 13.41 -14.43
CA GLY A 541 -8.25 12.90 -13.08
C GLY A 541 -7.49 13.67 -11.97
N GLY A 542 -7.46 13.10 -10.77
CA GLY A 542 -6.98 13.77 -9.56
C GLY A 542 -5.59 13.36 -9.06
N SER A 543 -5.02 12.26 -9.57
CA SER A 543 -3.78 11.67 -9.05
C SER A 543 -2.49 12.43 -9.42
N GLY A 544 -2.54 13.36 -10.38
CA GLY A 544 -1.36 14.05 -10.91
C GLY A 544 -0.68 13.33 -12.07
N VAL A 545 -1.14 12.13 -12.42
CA VAL A 545 -0.68 11.35 -13.58
C VAL A 545 -1.46 11.81 -14.80
N GLY A 546 -0.89 12.59 -15.69
CA GLY A 546 -1.63 13.07 -16.88
C GLY A 546 -1.02 14.29 -17.51
N ARG A 547 0.04 14.85 -16.93
CA ARG A 547 0.74 16.02 -17.46
C ARG A 547 1.12 15.83 -18.93
N ALA A 548 1.66 14.64 -19.26
CA ALA A 548 2.12 14.35 -20.61
C ALA A 548 0.97 14.34 -21.65
N LEU A 549 -0.21 13.85 -21.28
CA LEU A 549 -1.39 13.91 -22.15
C LEU A 549 -1.84 15.34 -22.35
N ILE A 550 -1.92 16.14 -21.28
CA ILE A 550 -2.30 17.56 -21.40
C ILE A 550 -1.34 18.30 -22.31
N ASP A 551 -0.02 18.13 -22.14
CA ASP A 551 0.99 18.78 -22.99
C ASP A 551 0.77 18.44 -24.46
N LYS A 552 0.48 17.17 -24.79
CA LYS A 552 0.23 16.70 -26.16
C LYS A 552 -1.07 17.29 -26.73
N VAL A 553 -2.17 17.32 -25.94
CA VAL A 553 -3.45 17.91 -26.36
C VAL A 553 -3.36 19.43 -26.52
N VAL A 554 -2.66 20.13 -25.62
CA VAL A 554 -2.39 21.57 -25.72
C VAL A 554 -1.54 21.90 -26.96
N ALA A 555 -0.62 21.01 -27.34
CA ALA A 555 0.13 21.13 -28.60
C ALA A 555 -0.76 20.92 -29.85
N ALA A 556 -1.77 20.06 -29.76
CA ALA A 556 -2.76 19.85 -30.84
C ALA A 556 -3.75 21.02 -31.02
N TYR A 557 -3.98 21.81 -29.95
CA TYR A 557 -5.00 22.86 -29.93
C TYR A 557 -4.90 23.86 -31.11
N PRO A 558 -3.72 24.44 -31.49
CA PRO A 558 -3.64 25.39 -32.59
C PRO A 558 -4.10 24.82 -33.93
N LEU A 559 -3.86 23.53 -34.14
CA LEU A 559 -4.27 22.83 -35.39
C LEU A 559 -5.78 22.61 -35.37
N ALA A 560 -6.33 22.11 -34.26
CA ALA A 560 -7.78 21.95 -34.10
C ALA A 560 -8.52 23.29 -34.17
N LYS A 561 -8.00 24.36 -33.55
CA LYS A 561 -8.57 25.72 -33.60
C LYS A 561 -8.58 26.33 -35.00
N LYS A 562 -7.53 26.03 -35.78
CA LYS A 562 -7.47 26.47 -37.18
C LYS A 562 -8.53 25.79 -38.05
N ALA A 563 -8.77 24.49 -37.82
CA ALA A 563 -9.77 23.71 -38.51
C ALA A 563 -11.21 24.03 -38.05
N MET A 564 -11.38 24.39 -36.78
CA MET A 564 -12.65 24.68 -36.10
C MET A 564 -12.54 26.02 -35.35
N PRO A 565 -12.79 27.16 -36.01
CA PRO A 565 -12.62 28.48 -35.39
C PRO A 565 -13.50 28.73 -34.17
N GLU A 566 -14.63 28.06 -34.03
CA GLU A 566 -15.55 28.10 -32.87
C GLU A 566 -15.09 27.27 -31.68
N LEU A 567 -14.03 26.46 -31.81
CA LEU A 567 -13.52 25.61 -30.74
C LEU A 567 -13.09 26.43 -29.53
N ARG A 568 -13.65 26.12 -28.36
CA ARG A 568 -13.18 26.52 -27.03
C ARG A 568 -12.73 25.29 -26.29
N MET A 569 -11.46 25.26 -25.83
CA MET A 569 -10.91 24.14 -25.10
C MET A 569 -10.71 24.51 -23.62
N ILE A 570 -11.26 23.69 -22.74
CA ILE A 570 -11.13 23.82 -21.28
C ILE A 570 -10.32 22.65 -20.78
N VAL A 571 -9.12 22.91 -20.30
CA VAL A 571 -8.21 21.91 -19.74
C VAL A 571 -8.30 21.96 -18.23
N VAL A 572 -8.70 20.84 -17.61
CA VAL A 572 -8.76 20.66 -16.18
C VAL A 572 -7.61 19.77 -15.74
N THR A 573 -6.61 20.40 -15.11
CA THR A 573 -5.35 19.74 -14.76
C THR A 573 -5.45 18.87 -13.50
N GLY A 574 -6.50 19.04 -12.70
CA GLY A 574 -6.63 18.42 -11.38
C GLY A 574 -5.84 19.17 -10.30
N PRO A 575 -5.93 18.69 -9.04
CA PRO A 575 -5.40 19.43 -7.89
C PRO A 575 -3.88 19.42 -7.75
N ARG A 576 -3.16 18.55 -8.49
CA ARG A 576 -1.72 18.31 -8.35
C ARG A 576 -0.85 18.90 -9.47
N ILE A 577 -1.45 19.33 -10.58
CA ILE A 577 -0.72 19.93 -11.71
C ILE A 577 -1.03 21.43 -11.73
N ASP A 578 0.01 22.27 -11.64
CA ASP A 578 -0.14 23.73 -11.65
C ASP A 578 -0.59 24.23 -13.03
N PRO A 579 -1.80 24.82 -13.14
CA PRO A 579 -2.32 25.35 -14.39
C PRO A 579 -1.47 26.51 -14.96
N ALA A 580 -0.74 27.26 -14.14
CA ALA A 580 0.11 28.36 -14.57
C ALA A 580 1.31 27.91 -15.43
N THR A 581 1.60 26.60 -15.44
CA THR A 581 2.69 26.04 -16.26
C THR A 581 2.34 25.84 -17.74
N PHE A 582 1.08 26.11 -18.12
CA PHE A 582 0.62 25.96 -19.49
C PHE A 582 0.53 27.31 -20.22
N PRO A 583 0.66 27.33 -21.56
CA PRO A 583 0.63 28.58 -22.32
C PRO A 583 -0.76 29.19 -22.37
N GLU A 584 -0.85 30.49 -22.19
CA GLU A 584 -2.07 31.26 -22.47
C GLU A 584 -2.32 31.39 -23.97
N ARG A 585 -3.53 31.02 -24.42
CA ARG A 585 -3.94 31.13 -25.85
C ARG A 585 -5.43 31.49 -25.93
N ALA A 586 -5.79 32.27 -26.96
CA ALA A 586 -7.18 32.60 -27.17
C ALA A 586 -8.05 31.37 -27.43
N GLY A 587 -9.10 31.19 -26.61
CA GLY A 587 -10.00 30.04 -26.66
C GLY A 587 -9.47 28.76 -25.97
N LEU A 588 -8.27 28.81 -25.40
CA LEU A 588 -7.73 27.78 -24.52
C LEU A 588 -7.76 28.29 -23.09
N GLU A 589 -8.49 27.62 -22.23
CA GLU A 589 -8.61 27.94 -20.81
C GLU A 589 -8.07 26.78 -19.96
N VAL A 590 -7.08 27.04 -19.11
CA VAL A 590 -6.49 26.01 -18.24
C VAL A 590 -6.92 26.29 -16.80
N ARG A 591 -7.54 25.32 -16.16
CA ARG A 591 -8.01 25.37 -14.79
C ARG A 591 -7.34 24.28 -13.98
N GLY A 592 -7.14 24.50 -12.70
CA GLY A 592 -6.71 23.48 -11.76
C GLY A 592 -7.85 22.52 -11.41
N TYR A 593 -8.26 22.51 -10.16
CA TYR A 593 -9.43 21.77 -9.73
C TYR A 593 -10.72 22.52 -10.14
N VAL A 594 -11.68 21.76 -10.68
CA VAL A 594 -13.02 22.26 -10.99
C VAL A 594 -14.01 21.43 -10.20
N ASP A 595 -14.72 22.09 -9.29
CA ASP A 595 -15.84 21.45 -8.61
C ASP A 595 -16.96 21.12 -9.60
N ARG A 596 -17.66 19.99 -9.36
CA ARG A 596 -18.74 19.51 -10.23
C ARG A 596 -18.34 19.43 -11.71
N LEU A 597 -17.13 18.94 -12.00
CA LEU A 597 -16.62 18.76 -13.37
C LEU A 597 -17.60 18.01 -14.28
N TYR A 598 -18.39 17.09 -13.71
CA TYR A 598 -19.43 16.34 -14.42
C TYR A 598 -20.46 17.25 -15.12
N GLU A 599 -20.77 18.45 -14.59
CA GLU A 599 -21.66 19.40 -15.27
C GLU A 599 -21.07 19.89 -16.60
N HIS A 600 -19.75 20.17 -16.60
CA HIS A 600 -19.03 20.56 -17.81
C HIS A 600 -18.98 19.39 -18.82
N LEU A 601 -18.69 18.17 -18.31
CA LEU A 601 -18.62 16.97 -19.15
C LEU A 601 -19.98 16.60 -19.73
N SER A 602 -21.07 16.78 -19.00
CA SER A 602 -22.42 16.42 -19.45
C SER A 602 -22.95 17.29 -20.60
N VAL A 603 -22.38 18.48 -20.82
CA VAL A 603 -22.85 19.44 -21.83
C VAL A 603 -21.77 19.84 -22.84
N CYS A 604 -20.59 19.22 -22.81
CA CYS A 604 -19.53 19.46 -23.79
C CYS A 604 -19.86 18.86 -25.16
N ASP A 605 -19.23 19.37 -26.18
CA ASP A 605 -19.35 18.84 -27.56
C ASP A 605 -18.34 17.73 -27.83
N LEU A 606 -17.27 17.67 -27.05
CA LEU A 606 -16.27 16.60 -27.04
C LEU A 606 -15.53 16.61 -25.68
N ALA A 607 -15.14 15.44 -25.19
CA ALA A 607 -14.14 15.33 -24.14
C ALA A 607 -12.88 14.63 -24.60
N VAL A 608 -11.73 14.99 -24.01
CA VAL A 608 -10.47 14.25 -24.14
C VAL A 608 -10.02 13.86 -22.74
N VAL A 609 -9.93 12.55 -22.49
CA VAL A 609 -9.70 12.02 -21.12
C VAL A 609 -8.65 10.92 -21.10
N GLN A 610 -8.14 10.63 -19.91
CA GLN A 610 -7.08 9.64 -19.72
C GLN A 610 -7.57 8.18 -19.79
N GLY A 611 -8.80 7.89 -19.52
CA GLY A 611 -9.32 6.52 -19.55
C GLY A 611 -9.63 5.95 -18.15
N GLY A 612 -9.73 6.80 -17.13
CA GLY A 612 -10.26 6.39 -15.82
C GLY A 612 -11.76 6.08 -15.92
N LEU A 613 -12.21 5.05 -15.17
CA LEU A 613 -13.57 4.52 -15.30
C LEU A 613 -14.66 5.59 -15.07
N THR A 614 -14.57 6.32 -13.97
CA THR A 614 -15.64 7.27 -13.59
C THR A 614 -15.91 8.29 -14.69
N THR A 615 -14.86 8.99 -15.15
CA THR A 615 -15.03 10.04 -16.17
C THR A 615 -15.53 9.49 -17.49
N THR A 616 -15.06 8.32 -17.93
CA THR A 616 -15.50 7.70 -19.18
C THR A 616 -16.95 7.23 -19.12
N MET A 617 -17.36 6.68 -17.99
CA MET A 617 -18.76 6.24 -17.81
C MET A 617 -19.74 7.41 -17.59
N GLU A 618 -19.30 8.50 -16.94
CA GLU A 618 -20.07 9.76 -16.87
C GLU A 618 -20.36 10.32 -18.27
N LEU A 619 -19.33 10.33 -19.15
CA LEU A 619 -19.47 10.73 -20.55
C LEU A 619 -20.37 9.80 -21.34
N ALA A 620 -20.26 8.48 -21.09
CA ALA A 620 -21.12 7.49 -21.71
C ALA A 620 -22.60 7.67 -21.28
N ALA A 621 -22.84 7.88 -19.99
CA ALA A 621 -24.18 8.15 -19.45
C ALA A 621 -24.80 9.43 -20.00
N ALA A 622 -24.01 10.50 -20.12
CA ALA A 622 -24.42 11.78 -20.70
C ALA A 622 -24.47 11.78 -22.24
N LYS A 623 -24.14 10.65 -22.89
CA LYS A 623 -24.11 10.51 -24.35
C LYS A 623 -23.25 11.59 -25.04
N ARG A 624 -22.04 11.85 -24.48
CA ARG A 624 -21.10 12.81 -25.06
C ARG A 624 -19.98 12.08 -25.79
N PRO A 625 -19.58 12.56 -27.00
CA PRO A 625 -18.44 12.01 -27.71
C PRO A 625 -17.16 12.26 -26.90
N PHE A 626 -16.24 11.27 -26.86
CA PHE A 626 -14.96 11.45 -26.19
C PHE A 626 -13.84 10.60 -26.79
N LEU A 627 -12.63 11.15 -26.69
CA LEU A 627 -11.38 10.45 -26.93
C LEU A 627 -10.81 10.04 -25.56
N TYR A 628 -10.32 8.82 -25.46
CA TYR A 628 -9.63 8.38 -24.25
C TYR A 628 -8.28 7.75 -24.56
N PHE A 629 -7.32 8.01 -23.67
CA PHE A 629 -5.92 7.59 -23.79
C PHE A 629 -5.55 6.78 -22.54
N PRO A 630 -5.67 5.45 -22.56
CA PRO A 630 -5.22 4.62 -21.45
C PRO A 630 -3.73 4.86 -21.16
N LEU A 631 -3.35 4.85 -19.90
CA LEU A 631 -1.94 4.83 -19.49
C LEU A 631 -1.25 3.57 -19.99
N GLY A 632 0.03 3.63 -20.29
CA GLY A 632 0.81 2.55 -20.86
C GLY A 632 0.59 1.23 -20.10
N HIS A 633 1.25 0.96 -19.02
CA HIS A 633 1.17 -0.32 -18.29
C HIS A 633 0.08 -0.35 -17.18
N HIS A 634 -1.07 0.26 -17.44
CA HIS A 634 -2.19 0.32 -16.51
C HIS A 634 -3.21 -0.78 -16.81
N PHE A 635 -3.12 -1.93 -16.13
CA PHE A 635 -3.97 -3.10 -16.39
C PHE A 635 -5.47 -2.78 -16.29
N GLU A 636 -5.91 -2.01 -15.28
CA GLU A 636 -7.31 -1.64 -15.11
C GLU A 636 -7.85 -0.90 -16.33
N GLN A 637 -7.14 0.15 -16.82
CA GLN A 637 -7.57 0.95 -17.97
C GLN A 637 -7.52 0.15 -19.28
N ASN A 638 -6.50 -0.69 -19.47
CA ASN A 638 -6.29 -1.44 -20.69
C ASN A 638 -7.18 -2.68 -20.82
N PHE A 639 -7.61 -3.29 -19.71
CA PHE A 639 -8.47 -4.47 -19.71
C PHE A 639 -9.87 -4.15 -19.20
N HIS A 640 -10.03 -3.78 -17.93
CA HIS A 640 -11.34 -3.63 -17.29
C HIS A 640 -12.16 -2.47 -17.84
N VAL A 641 -11.58 -1.26 -17.88
CA VAL A 641 -12.27 -0.08 -18.41
C VAL A 641 -12.53 -0.22 -19.90
N ARG A 642 -11.52 -0.67 -20.64
CA ARG A 642 -11.66 -0.88 -22.09
C ARG A 642 -12.76 -1.88 -22.43
N HIS A 643 -12.80 -3.05 -21.76
CA HIS A 643 -13.86 -4.04 -21.91
C HIS A 643 -15.24 -3.42 -21.68
N ARG A 644 -15.39 -2.62 -20.63
CA ARG A 644 -16.64 -1.94 -20.32
C ARG A 644 -17.04 -0.93 -21.39
N LEU A 645 -16.11 -0.08 -21.84
CA LEU A 645 -16.37 0.89 -22.91
C LEU A 645 -16.73 0.23 -24.25
N GLU A 646 -16.08 -0.86 -24.62
CA GLU A 646 -16.43 -1.66 -25.79
C GLU A 646 -17.86 -2.22 -25.69
N ARG A 647 -18.25 -2.74 -24.52
CA ARG A 647 -19.61 -3.20 -24.27
C ARG A 647 -20.65 -2.09 -24.43
N TYR A 648 -20.37 -0.89 -23.91
CA TYR A 648 -21.26 0.28 -24.05
C TYR A 648 -21.13 0.97 -25.42
N ARG A 649 -20.23 0.54 -26.27
CA ARG A 649 -19.88 1.19 -27.55
C ARG A 649 -19.50 2.65 -27.34
N ALA A 650 -18.86 2.98 -26.23
CA ALA A 650 -18.60 4.32 -25.78
C ALA A 650 -17.15 4.75 -25.98
N GLY A 651 -16.99 5.98 -26.48
CA GLY A 651 -15.68 6.61 -26.65
C GLY A 651 -14.86 6.07 -27.83
N THR A 652 -13.80 6.79 -28.15
CA THR A 652 -12.80 6.40 -29.14
C THR A 652 -11.45 6.27 -28.46
N CYS A 653 -10.87 5.08 -28.45
CA CYS A 653 -9.54 4.83 -27.91
C CYS A 653 -8.47 5.37 -28.85
N MET A 654 -7.51 6.09 -28.33
CA MET A 654 -6.28 6.45 -29.02
C MET A 654 -5.06 5.98 -28.23
N ASP A 655 -4.09 5.41 -28.94
CA ASP A 655 -2.81 5.06 -28.35
C ASP A 655 -1.96 6.33 -28.19
N TYR A 656 -1.53 6.60 -26.95
CA TYR A 656 -0.70 7.75 -26.65
C TYR A 656 0.67 7.70 -27.33
N ALA A 657 1.28 6.52 -27.48
CA ALA A 657 2.61 6.36 -28.05
C ALA A 657 2.64 6.70 -29.56
N THR A 658 1.59 6.32 -30.29
CA THR A 658 1.50 6.50 -31.74
C THR A 658 0.75 7.75 -32.17
N GLY A 659 -0.17 8.28 -31.34
CA GLY A 659 -0.94 9.50 -31.65
C GLY A 659 -0.09 10.76 -31.49
N ASP A 660 0.14 11.48 -32.55
CA ASP A 660 0.79 12.79 -32.52
C ASP A 660 -0.23 13.96 -32.38
N PRO A 661 0.22 15.22 -32.18
CA PRO A 661 -0.68 16.36 -32.07
C PRO A 661 -1.55 16.60 -33.30
N ASP A 662 -1.09 16.25 -34.53
CA ASP A 662 -1.87 16.37 -35.77
C ASP A 662 -3.01 15.34 -35.79
N ASP A 663 -2.73 14.10 -35.37
CA ASP A 663 -3.74 13.04 -35.23
C ASP A 663 -4.80 13.40 -34.19
N ILE A 664 -4.39 13.92 -33.04
CA ILE A 664 -5.31 14.37 -31.99
C ILE A 664 -6.18 15.52 -32.51
N ALA A 665 -5.60 16.52 -33.19
CA ALA A 665 -6.35 17.63 -33.76
C ALA A 665 -7.36 17.16 -34.79
N ALA A 666 -6.98 16.21 -35.66
CA ALA A 666 -7.86 15.62 -36.66
C ALA A 666 -9.04 14.90 -35.99
N ARG A 667 -8.79 14.10 -34.94
CA ARG A 667 -9.85 13.41 -34.21
C ARG A 667 -10.77 14.33 -33.42
N ILE A 668 -10.23 15.40 -32.81
CA ILE A 668 -11.05 16.45 -32.17
C ILE A 668 -12.02 17.04 -33.23
N THR A 669 -11.51 17.43 -34.39
CA THR A 669 -12.32 18.02 -35.45
C THR A 669 -13.34 17.03 -36.02
N GLU A 670 -12.99 15.76 -36.10
CA GLU A 670 -13.88 14.71 -36.60
C GLU A 670 -15.06 14.45 -35.66
N LEU A 671 -14.83 14.42 -34.33
CA LEU A 671 -15.81 13.92 -33.35
C LEU A 671 -16.62 15.01 -32.67
N ALA A 672 -16.12 16.26 -32.62
CA ALA A 672 -16.80 17.32 -31.87
C ALA A 672 -18.22 17.57 -32.41
N GLY A 673 -19.19 17.58 -31.50
CA GLY A 673 -20.61 17.82 -31.79
C GLY A 673 -21.33 16.70 -32.56
N LYS A 674 -20.66 15.55 -32.81
CA LYS A 674 -21.32 14.44 -33.48
C LYS A 674 -22.22 13.64 -32.53
N PRO A 675 -23.38 13.19 -32.99
CA PRO A 675 -24.23 12.28 -32.22
C PRO A 675 -23.50 10.94 -32.01
N VAL A 676 -23.73 10.32 -30.85
CA VAL A 676 -23.19 9.01 -30.49
C VAL A 676 -24.30 7.97 -30.35
N ASP A 677 -23.98 6.71 -30.65
CA ASP A 677 -24.86 5.55 -30.47
C ASP A 677 -24.34 4.66 -29.31
N TYR A 678 -24.22 5.24 -28.12
CA TYR A 678 -23.86 4.50 -26.93
C TYR A 678 -25.05 3.75 -26.35
N ARG A 679 -24.79 2.55 -25.77
CA ARG A 679 -25.83 1.87 -25.00
C ARG A 679 -26.16 2.71 -23.76
N ASP A 680 -27.38 2.55 -23.25
CA ASP A 680 -27.81 3.24 -22.05
C ASP A 680 -27.02 2.73 -20.84
N VAL A 681 -26.58 3.66 -20.01
CA VAL A 681 -25.92 3.39 -18.72
C VAL A 681 -26.98 3.54 -17.63
N GLU A 682 -27.12 2.53 -16.80
CA GLU A 682 -27.98 2.62 -15.63
C GLU A 682 -27.41 3.64 -14.63
N THR A 683 -28.25 4.45 -14.04
CA THR A 683 -27.85 5.55 -13.13
C THR A 683 -28.36 5.39 -11.71
N GLU A 684 -29.17 4.35 -11.40
CA GLU A 684 -29.72 4.08 -10.06
C GLU A 684 -28.77 3.25 -9.19
N GLY A 685 -27.50 3.17 -9.54
CA GLY A 685 -26.53 2.34 -8.81
C GLY A 685 -26.32 2.76 -7.36
N ALA A 686 -26.40 4.05 -7.06
CA ALA A 686 -26.25 4.56 -5.68
C ALA A 686 -27.39 4.08 -4.78
N GLU A 687 -28.64 4.13 -5.24
CA GLU A 687 -29.81 3.64 -4.53
C GLU A 687 -29.71 2.13 -4.27
N ARG A 688 -29.35 1.34 -5.30
CA ARG A 688 -29.19 -0.11 -5.14
C ARG A 688 -28.05 -0.48 -4.19
N ALA A 689 -26.91 0.20 -4.28
CA ALA A 689 -25.80 -0.01 -3.35
C ALA A 689 -26.22 0.32 -1.91
N ALA A 690 -26.91 1.46 -1.70
CA ALA A 690 -27.40 1.86 -0.39
C ALA A 690 -28.39 0.84 0.20
N HIS A 691 -29.30 0.27 -0.61
CA HIS A 691 -30.21 -0.79 -0.16
C HIS A 691 -29.45 -2.06 0.26
N LEU A 692 -28.46 -2.50 -0.54
CA LEU A 692 -27.63 -3.67 -0.21
C LEU A 692 -26.83 -3.45 1.10
N ILE A 693 -26.39 -2.23 1.36
CA ILE A 693 -25.68 -1.88 2.59
C ILE A 693 -26.64 -1.77 3.79
N ALA A 694 -27.82 -1.18 3.58
CA ALA A 694 -28.83 -0.98 4.62
C ALA A 694 -29.33 -2.30 5.22
N GLU A 695 -29.33 -3.41 4.47
CA GLU A 695 -29.67 -4.75 4.97
C GLU A 695 -28.75 -5.22 6.12
N LEU A 696 -27.58 -4.61 6.29
CA LEU A 696 -26.61 -4.95 7.35
C LEU A 696 -26.79 -4.08 8.61
N LEU A 697 -27.54 -2.99 8.53
CA LEU A 697 -27.85 -2.08 9.64
C LEU A 697 -29.11 -2.51 10.37
#